data_2db7820ba9907f129e7f3c4c1f11dbe5
#
_entry.id   2db7820ba9907f129e7f3c4c1f11dbe5
#
_cell.length_a   1.000
_cell.length_b   1.000
_cell.length_c   1.000
_cell.angle_alpha   90.00
_cell.angle_beta   90.00
_cell.angle_gamma   90.00
#
_symmetry.space_group_name_H-M   'P 1'
#
loop_
_entity.id
_entity.type
_entity.pdbx_description
1 polymer ?
#
loop_
_entity_poly.entity_id
_entity_poly.type
_entity_poly.pdbx_seq_one_letter_code
_entity_poly.pdbx_strand_id
1 'polypeptide(L)'
;MSASGSFTNVALRPWPAPAREKLTPVEIHAQIAQLTTERGHLRYITEDSLQNEIDTGTDPSKAASAKEGVVQVEQNAAPTRQERLVEIQRTGQAMFSRLEWSSFYTTNMIDLVSLILSKDPSKRVEGSFSARFKEQNVPHGSFGLDKGAPTEESQKGALTRDSNTLEKKKRKLVAMGSRMEALDKGIDNILQAATELETEVRKETKYWGEILSVSQKGWSLQKLRRDARHSPFAVHYGFQEASDHFKARRLAPLRMDKDGSIILDPALALKPKTLRVRVTANGKILGTSTLPPQGELSDLGIEKSIQLARDSLFEEELYHEMSMERRQLGSFGVQLRDSCIHLPVPDLGGGQTNRIVLIDCVARDDKFLDADDRSEDWLAQKIAEALRILLAHEHHMRLHRRSQVPPPLTQNRRVHPSPPLLRTMLTFFHHTSAVNSLQNYLDLTVAAMTSAGLNTSSHVVRENSWAHLIEALKKPQDKDLSVADQILRSLSKPFDGTATLTLPSSNETRPELITINTRTYMGAPIFGSEYKVIVPPSLGVVLDLPQDQKREFRFTSATELEHYLDWILSLDLTHSLLPLEYGERAVVIDIIPPRVSIWTKGRKKRAKKDVVIEFARGALKLSVANPQVHGEAMTENEIIWDGRKDATSFKKTVKGFMG
;
A
#
# COMPACT_ATOMS: atom_id res chain seq x y z
N MET A 1 25.68 16.20 -36.95
CA MET A 1 25.43 17.03 -35.78
C MET A 1 24.03 16.71 -35.31
N SER A 2 23.94 15.83 -34.36
CA SER A 2 22.69 15.33 -33.79
C SER A 2 22.18 16.30 -32.74
N ALA A 3 21.07 16.95 -33.03
CA ALA A 3 20.35 17.74 -32.04
C ALA A 3 19.75 16.77 -31.02
N SER A 4 20.41 16.62 -29.88
CA SER A 4 19.84 15.99 -28.70
C SER A 4 18.76 16.91 -28.16
N GLY A 5 17.51 16.62 -28.49
CA GLY A 5 16.37 17.22 -27.80
C GLY A 5 16.48 16.94 -26.32
N SER A 6 16.81 17.94 -25.53
CA SER A 6 16.71 17.84 -24.07
C SER A 6 15.24 17.76 -23.73
N PHE A 7 14.77 16.53 -23.54
CA PHE A 7 13.51 16.33 -22.87
C PHE A 7 13.65 16.94 -21.48
N THR A 8 12.92 18.00 -21.23
CA THR A 8 12.76 18.56 -19.90
C THR A 8 12.25 17.44 -19.02
N ASN A 9 13.16 16.87 -18.23
CA ASN A 9 12.81 15.93 -17.19
C ASN A 9 12.03 16.70 -16.11
N VAL A 10 10.76 16.93 -16.36
CA VAL A 10 9.80 17.05 -15.28
C VAL A 10 9.66 15.65 -14.70
N ALA A 11 10.72 15.19 -14.04
CA ALA A 11 10.71 13.98 -13.30
C ALA A 11 9.71 14.18 -12.17
N LEU A 12 8.52 13.67 -12.34
CA LEU A 12 7.74 13.26 -11.21
C LEU A 12 8.65 12.30 -10.43
N ARG A 13 9.27 12.82 -9.37
CA ARG A 13 10.23 12.06 -8.59
C ARG A 13 9.57 10.76 -8.17
N PRO A 14 10.22 9.61 -8.39
CA PRO A 14 9.67 8.35 -7.93
C PRO A 14 9.42 8.46 -6.42
N TRP A 15 8.22 8.11 -5.99
CA TRP A 15 7.90 7.96 -4.58
C TRP A 15 8.59 6.68 -4.05
N PRO A 16 9.23 6.75 -2.87
CA PRO A 16 9.41 7.88 -1.98
C PRO A 16 10.60 8.75 -2.40
N ALA A 17 10.40 10.06 -2.42
CA ALA A 17 11.52 10.97 -2.60
C ALA A 17 12.48 10.83 -1.42
N PRO A 18 13.82 10.85 -1.65
CA PRO A 18 14.76 10.90 -0.56
C PRO A 18 14.37 12.04 0.39
N ALA A 19 14.41 11.74 1.68
CA ALA A 19 13.93 12.63 2.72
C ALA A 19 14.62 14.01 2.62
N ARG A 20 13.98 14.93 1.95
CA ARG A 20 14.20 16.35 2.24
C ARG A 20 13.56 16.60 3.60
N GLU A 21 14.25 17.34 4.43
CA GLU A 21 13.71 17.84 5.68
C GLU A 21 12.28 18.32 5.45
N LYS A 22 11.36 17.76 6.23
CA LYS A 22 9.94 18.09 6.07
C LYS A 22 9.76 19.53 6.51
N LEU A 23 9.69 20.42 5.54
CA LEU A 23 9.32 21.80 5.78
C LEU A 23 8.00 21.85 6.54
N THR A 24 7.96 22.65 7.56
CA THR A 24 6.71 22.90 8.30
C THR A 24 5.71 23.63 7.39
N PRO A 25 4.39 23.52 7.60
CA PRO A 25 3.41 24.23 6.80
C PRO A 25 3.66 25.75 6.74
N VAL A 26 4.22 26.33 7.79
CA VAL A 26 4.56 27.75 7.88
C VAL A 26 5.73 28.09 6.93
N GLU A 27 6.75 27.23 6.88
CA GLU A 27 7.89 27.41 5.96
C GLU A 27 7.48 27.25 4.50
N ILE A 28 6.56 26.32 4.21
CA ILE A 28 6.02 26.14 2.85
C ILE A 28 5.25 27.40 2.44
N HIS A 29 4.43 27.99 3.31
CA HIS A 29 3.71 29.23 3.02
C HIS A 29 4.68 30.39 2.83
N ALA A 30 5.73 30.48 3.63
CA ALA A 30 6.77 31.49 3.46
C ALA A 30 7.50 31.34 2.12
N GLN A 31 7.87 30.12 1.73
CA GLN A 31 8.50 29.86 0.43
C GLN A 31 7.57 30.14 -0.76
N ILE A 32 6.28 29.81 -0.66
CA ILE A 32 5.30 30.18 -1.69
C ILE A 32 5.17 31.69 -1.80
N ALA A 33 5.09 32.39 -0.68
CA ALA A 33 5.02 33.86 -0.67
C ALA A 33 6.30 34.47 -1.28
N GLN A 34 7.47 33.94 -0.96
CA GLN A 34 8.73 34.37 -1.52
C GLN A 34 8.79 34.12 -3.04
N LEU A 35 8.43 32.93 -3.50
CA LEU A 35 8.38 32.60 -4.94
C LEU A 35 7.41 33.50 -5.72
N THR A 36 6.27 33.83 -5.13
CA THR A 36 5.28 34.74 -5.76
C THR A 36 5.76 36.19 -5.79
N THR A 37 6.56 36.64 -4.82
CA THR A 37 7.18 37.97 -4.83
C THR A 37 8.34 38.05 -5.80
N GLU A 38 9.16 37.02 -5.92
CA GLU A 38 10.33 36.97 -6.80
C GLU A 38 9.97 36.77 -8.28
N ARG A 39 8.98 35.90 -8.57
CA ARG A 39 8.63 35.50 -9.95
C ARG A 39 7.27 36.02 -10.42
N GLY A 40 6.50 36.66 -9.54
CA GLY A 40 5.13 37.06 -9.84
C GLY A 40 4.16 35.89 -9.79
N HIS A 41 2.93 36.11 -10.24
CA HIS A 41 1.90 35.09 -10.22
C HIS A 41 2.19 34.01 -11.26
N LEU A 42 2.01 32.73 -10.90
CA LEU A 42 2.25 31.55 -11.75
C LEU A 42 1.58 31.66 -13.15
N ARG A 43 0.52 32.45 -13.27
CA ARG A 43 -0.17 32.71 -14.54
C ARG A 43 0.70 33.44 -15.58
N TYR A 44 1.74 34.12 -15.16
CA TYR A 44 2.64 34.89 -16.03
C TYR A 44 3.92 34.14 -16.38
N ILE A 45 4.14 32.98 -15.80
CA ILE A 45 5.29 32.12 -16.07
C ILE A 45 4.91 31.23 -17.25
N THR A 46 5.61 31.43 -18.39
CA THR A 46 5.46 30.61 -19.58
C THR A 46 6.63 29.63 -19.68
N GLU A 47 6.45 28.52 -20.38
CA GLU A 47 7.53 27.56 -20.62
C GLU A 47 8.73 28.19 -21.30
N ASP A 48 8.47 29.08 -22.28
CA ASP A 48 9.51 29.80 -22.99
C ASP A 48 10.33 30.72 -22.08
N SER A 49 9.69 31.37 -21.10
CA SER A 49 10.39 32.20 -20.12
C SER A 49 11.30 31.38 -19.21
N LEU A 50 10.85 30.22 -18.77
CA LEU A 50 11.65 29.29 -17.94
C LEU A 50 12.80 28.69 -18.76
N GLN A 51 12.56 28.36 -20.02
CA GLN A 51 13.60 27.84 -20.90
C GLN A 51 14.71 28.88 -21.12
N ASN A 52 14.35 30.14 -21.37
CA ASN A 52 15.30 31.25 -21.50
C ASN A 52 16.08 31.48 -20.20
N GLU A 53 15.47 31.35 -19.04
CA GLU A 53 16.16 31.45 -17.75
C GLU A 53 17.17 30.29 -17.55
N ILE A 54 16.83 29.09 -17.98
CA ILE A 54 17.73 27.93 -17.94
C ILE A 54 18.91 28.12 -18.90
N ASP A 55 18.63 28.56 -20.11
CA ASP A 55 19.63 28.74 -21.16
C ASP A 55 20.59 29.91 -20.86
N THR A 56 20.09 30.97 -20.24
CA THR A 56 20.90 32.13 -19.83
C THR A 56 21.58 31.96 -18.48
N GLY A 57 21.20 30.95 -17.70
CA GLY A 57 21.77 30.67 -16.37
C GLY A 57 21.56 31.80 -15.35
N THR A 58 20.62 32.70 -15.62
CA THR A 58 20.31 33.84 -14.76
C THR A 58 19.27 33.45 -13.72
N ASP A 59 19.71 33.25 -12.46
CA ASP A 59 18.82 33.11 -11.31
C ASP A 59 18.15 34.45 -11.01
N PRO A 60 16.83 34.59 -11.12
CA PRO A 60 16.15 35.85 -10.81
C PRO A 60 16.33 36.28 -9.34
N SER A 61 16.56 35.34 -8.42
CA SER A 61 16.87 35.64 -7.02
C SER A 61 18.20 36.36 -6.83
N LYS A 62 19.19 36.11 -7.72
CA LYS A 62 20.49 36.82 -7.71
C LYS A 62 20.43 38.17 -8.40
N ALA A 63 19.51 38.33 -9.37
CA ALA A 63 19.30 39.60 -10.04
C ALA A 63 18.55 40.62 -9.16
N ALA A 64 17.70 40.16 -8.25
CA ALA A 64 16.98 41.03 -7.32
C ALA A 64 17.92 41.62 -6.25
N SER A 65 18.88 40.84 -5.74
CA SER A 65 19.86 41.31 -4.77
C SER A 65 20.96 42.24 -5.33
N ALA A 66 21.13 42.29 -6.66
CA ALA A 66 22.10 43.17 -7.31
C ALA A 66 21.54 44.54 -7.73
N LYS A 67 20.22 44.75 -7.57
CA LYS A 67 19.53 45.99 -7.96
C LYS A 67 19.00 46.84 -6.80
N GLU A 68 19.54 46.71 -5.61
CA GLU A 68 19.34 47.70 -4.54
C GLU A 68 20.16 48.99 -4.70
N GLY A 69 20.39 49.39 -5.91
CA GLY A 69 20.99 50.65 -6.28
C GLY A 69 20.17 51.33 -7.38
N VAL A 70 19.24 52.19 -6.93
CA VAL A 70 18.65 53.28 -7.69
C VAL A 70 18.10 52.93 -9.09
N VAL A 71 16.86 52.52 -9.19
CA VAL A 71 15.92 53.00 -10.22
C VAL A 71 14.53 53.03 -9.59
N GLN A 72 13.86 54.16 -9.63
CA GLN A 72 12.45 54.30 -9.32
C GLN A 72 11.68 53.33 -10.21
N VAL A 73 11.24 52.23 -9.61
CA VAL A 73 10.26 51.35 -10.25
C VAL A 73 8.94 52.12 -10.21
N GLU A 74 8.49 52.61 -11.35
CA GLU A 74 7.11 52.91 -11.57
C GLU A 74 6.34 51.64 -11.11
N GLN A 75 5.65 51.79 -10.00
CA GLN A 75 4.75 50.77 -9.45
C GLN A 75 3.71 50.49 -10.55
N ASN A 76 3.85 49.39 -11.26
CA ASN A 76 2.77 48.80 -12.03
C ASN A 76 1.67 48.40 -11.07
N ALA A 77 0.95 49.39 -10.57
CA ALA A 77 -0.29 49.18 -9.86
C ALA A 77 -1.20 48.36 -10.78
N ALA A 78 -1.83 47.32 -10.22
CA ALA A 78 -2.78 46.52 -10.99
C ALA A 78 -3.72 47.45 -11.75
N PRO A 79 -3.86 47.28 -13.09
CA PRO A 79 -4.57 48.22 -13.92
C PRO A 79 -5.95 48.51 -13.34
N THR A 80 -6.25 49.79 -13.19
CA THR A 80 -7.53 50.23 -12.65
C THR A 80 -8.66 49.72 -13.55
N ARG A 81 -9.87 49.63 -12.99
CA ARG A 81 -11.04 49.16 -13.77
C ARG A 81 -11.22 49.98 -15.06
N GLN A 82 -10.88 51.27 -15.01
CA GLN A 82 -10.95 52.16 -16.17
C GLN A 82 -9.87 51.79 -17.23
N GLU A 83 -8.66 51.54 -16.82
CA GLU A 83 -7.57 51.10 -17.73
C GLU A 83 -7.89 49.78 -18.43
N ARG A 84 -8.46 48.83 -17.70
CA ARG A 84 -8.94 47.55 -18.28
C ARG A 84 -10.05 47.77 -19.30
N LEU A 85 -10.96 48.70 -19.06
CA LEU A 85 -12.02 49.04 -20.02
C LEU A 85 -11.44 49.68 -21.29
N VAL A 86 -10.45 50.57 -21.16
CA VAL A 86 -9.75 51.19 -22.30
C VAL A 86 -8.97 50.12 -23.07
N GLU A 87 -8.32 49.21 -22.39
CA GLU A 87 -7.58 48.12 -23.05
C GLU A 87 -8.52 47.16 -23.81
N ILE A 88 -9.66 46.78 -23.20
CA ILE A 88 -10.70 46.00 -23.87
C ILE A 88 -11.23 46.73 -25.10
N GLN A 89 -11.48 48.04 -24.99
CA GLN A 89 -11.94 48.86 -26.11
C GLN A 89 -10.90 48.91 -27.22
N ARG A 90 -9.62 49.08 -26.86
CA ARG A 90 -8.51 49.11 -27.81
C ARG A 90 -8.32 47.78 -28.54
N THR A 91 -8.36 46.68 -27.79
CA THR A 91 -8.30 45.32 -28.38
C THR A 91 -9.52 45.03 -29.25
N GLY A 92 -10.70 45.44 -28.82
CA GLY A 92 -11.93 45.36 -29.63
C GLY A 92 -11.83 46.11 -30.94
N GLN A 93 -11.31 47.36 -30.92
CA GLN A 93 -11.06 48.15 -32.13
C GLN A 93 -10.03 47.51 -33.05
N ALA A 94 -8.94 46.95 -32.48
CA ALA A 94 -7.93 46.23 -33.26
C ALA A 94 -8.49 44.96 -33.89
N MET A 95 -9.33 44.23 -33.22
CA MET A 95 -10.04 43.06 -33.77
C MET A 95 -10.99 43.47 -34.88
N PHE A 96 -11.76 44.53 -34.67
CA PHE A 96 -12.70 45.03 -35.65
C PHE A 96 -11.99 45.45 -36.93
N SER A 97 -10.90 46.22 -36.82
CA SER A 97 -10.10 46.62 -38.00
C SER A 97 -9.53 45.42 -38.77
N ARG A 98 -9.08 44.36 -38.05
CA ARG A 98 -8.61 43.13 -38.72
C ARG A 98 -9.73 42.39 -39.44
N LEU A 99 -10.93 42.37 -38.88
CA LEU A 99 -12.10 41.80 -39.54
C LEU A 99 -12.51 42.59 -40.79
N GLU A 100 -12.46 43.94 -40.73
CA GLU A 100 -12.71 44.78 -41.88
C GLU A 100 -11.69 44.52 -43.00
N TRP A 101 -10.41 44.44 -42.66
CA TRP A 101 -9.35 44.08 -43.62
C TRP A 101 -9.58 42.68 -44.21
N SER A 102 -9.92 41.70 -43.39
CA SER A 102 -10.23 40.34 -43.87
C SER A 102 -11.42 40.34 -44.82
N SER A 103 -12.49 41.06 -44.46
CA SER A 103 -13.68 41.20 -45.31
C SER A 103 -13.32 41.88 -46.63
N PHE A 104 -12.52 42.94 -46.58
CA PHE A 104 -12.05 43.63 -47.76
C PHE A 104 -11.24 42.71 -48.70
N TYR A 105 -10.26 41.97 -48.20
CA TYR A 105 -9.49 41.01 -49.01
C TYR A 105 -10.37 39.90 -49.58
N THR A 106 -11.28 39.37 -48.79
CA THR A 106 -12.19 38.31 -49.24
C THR A 106 -13.09 38.81 -50.37
N THR A 107 -13.62 40.02 -50.23
CA THR A 107 -14.47 40.64 -51.26
C THR A 107 -13.70 40.85 -52.55
N ASN A 108 -12.47 41.41 -52.48
CA ASN A 108 -11.61 41.60 -53.66
C ASN A 108 -11.23 40.26 -54.32
N MET A 109 -10.99 39.20 -53.54
CA MET A 109 -10.71 37.87 -54.08
C MET A 109 -11.94 37.30 -54.81
N ILE A 110 -13.15 37.48 -54.25
CA ILE A 110 -14.40 37.08 -54.92
C ILE A 110 -14.58 37.85 -56.20
N ASP A 111 -14.35 39.19 -56.21
CA ASP A 111 -14.42 40.01 -57.39
C ASP A 111 -13.41 39.58 -58.46
N LEU A 112 -12.18 39.26 -58.09
CA LEU A 112 -11.12 38.74 -58.98
C LEU A 112 -11.56 37.39 -59.61
N VAL A 113 -12.03 36.45 -58.78
CA VAL A 113 -12.50 35.14 -59.25
C VAL A 113 -13.73 35.31 -60.18
N SER A 114 -14.64 36.22 -59.82
CA SER A 114 -15.81 36.55 -60.61
C SER A 114 -15.41 37.19 -61.93
N LEU A 115 -14.41 38.05 -61.96
CA LEU A 115 -13.87 38.67 -63.19
C LEU A 115 -13.25 37.60 -64.09
N ILE A 116 -12.48 36.66 -63.56
CA ILE A 116 -11.89 35.55 -64.33
C ILE A 116 -13.00 34.67 -64.90
N LEU A 117 -14.07 34.37 -64.14
CA LEU A 117 -15.21 33.58 -64.57
C LEU A 117 -16.12 34.31 -65.52
N SER A 118 -16.11 35.65 -65.58
CA SER A 118 -16.98 36.48 -66.43
C SER A 118 -16.66 36.39 -67.91
N LYS A 119 -15.68 35.60 -68.30
CA LYS A 119 -15.31 35.35 -69.67
C LYS A 119 -16.40 34.67 -70.50
N ASP A 120 -17.15 33.72 -69.91
CA ASP A 120 -18.26 32.99 -70.55
C ASP A 120 -19.32 32.56 -69.50
N PRO A 121 -20.56 32.82 -69.63
CA PRO A 121 -21.33 33.88 -70.24
C PRO A 121 -21.59 35.03 -69.25
N SER A 122 -21.43 36.23 -69.71
CA SER A 122 -21.40 37.48 -68.94
C SER A 122 -22.62 37.72 -68.00
N LYS A 123 -23.80 37.29 -68.39
CA LYS A 123 -25.05 37.62 -67.65
C LYS A 123 -25.24 36.98 -66.27
N ARG A 124 -24.58 35.87 -65.97
CA ARG A 124 -24.72 35.23 -64.66
C ARG A 124 -23.78 35.77 -63.59
N VAL A 125 -22.67 36.40 -63.99
CA VAL A 125 -21.60 36.81 -63.07
C VAL A 125 -21.78 38.26 -62.65
N GLU A 126 -22.53 39.08 -63.38
CA GLU A 126 -22.79 40.48 -63.04
C GLU A 126 -23.41 40.69 -61.64
N GLY A 127 -24.15 39.70 -61.17
CA GLY A 127 -24.75 39.71 -59.82
C GLY A 127 -23.74 39.49 -58.68
N SER A 128 -22.61 38.86 -58.96
CA SER A 128 -21.62 38.46 -57.92
C SER A 128 -20.56 39.51 -57.65
N PHE A 129 -20.45 40.57 -58.50
CA PHE A 129 -19.50 41.64 -58.25
C PHE A 129 -19.91 42.54 -57.08
N SER A 130 -18.94 42.93 -56.28
CA SER A 130 -19.17 43.90 -55.20
C SER A 130 -19.59 45.28 -55.75
N ALA A 131 -20.30 46.08 -54.93
CA ALA A 131 -20.76 47.41 -55.38
C ALA A 131 -19.58 48.31 -55.76
N ARG A 132 -18.47 48.26 -55.06
CA ARG A 132 -17.24 49.01 -55.36
C ARG A 132 -16.61 48.64 -56.70
N PHE A 133 -16.64 47.33 -57.04
CA PHE A 133 -16.06 46.84 -58.28
C PHE A 133 -16.95 47.26 -59.49
N LYS A 134 -18.25 47.30 -59.31
CA LYS A 134 -19.22 47.78 -60.31
C LYS A 134 -19.01 49.30 -60.66
N GLU A 135 -18.69 50.11 -59.68
CA GLU A 135 -18.41 51.51 -59.81
C GLU A 135 -17.11 51.79 -60.65
N GLN A 136 -16.16 50.86 -60.65
CA GLN A 136 -14.92 50.98 -61.40
C GLN A 136 -15.06 50.69 -62.90
N ASN A 137 -16.23 50.26 -63.35
CA ASN A 137 -16.55 49.97 -64.76
C ASN A 137 -15.47 49.15 -65.51
N VAL A 138 -14.90 48.14 -64.82
CA VAL A 138 -13.90 47.25 -65.40
C VAL A 138 -14.56 46.35 -66.45
N PRO A 139 -14.04 46.30 -67.65
CA PRO A 139 -14.66 45.52 -68.75
C PRO A 139 -14.59 44.02 -68.44
N HIS A 140 -15.70 43.35 -68.66
CA HIS A 140 -15.81 41.92 -68.45
C HIS A 140 -14.80 41.13 -69.28
N GLY A 141 -14.09 40.17 -68.68
CA GLY A 141 -13.09 39.39 -69.41
C GLY A 141 -11.77 40.06 -69.58
N SER A 142 -11.50 41.23 -68.92
CA SER A 142 -10.27 41.97 -69.06
C SER A 142 -9.01 41.23 -68.60
N PHE A 143 -9.12 40.27 -67.74
CA PHE A 143 -8.10 39.29 -67.36
C PHE A 143 -8.03 38.07 -68.27
N GLY A 144 -8.91 37.95 -69.22
CA GLY A 144 -8.77 36.96 -70.23
C GLY A 144 -7.58 37.31 -71.16
N LEU A 145 -6.85 36.30 -71.52
CA LEU A 145 -5.82 36.34 -72.55
C LEU A 145 -6.38 36.68 -73.92
N ASP A 146 -7.32 37.56 -74.00
CA ASP A 146 -8.07 37.86 -75.19
C ASP A 146 -7.93 39.30 -75.57
N LYS A 147 -7.25 39.38 -76.36
CA LYS A 147 -7.66 39.53 -77.73
C LYS A 147 -8.76 40.51 -77.88
N GLY A 148 -8.25 41.68 -78.33
CA GLY A 148 -9.14 42.67 -78.92
C GLY A 148 -10.21 41.98 -79.78
N ALA A 149 -11.44 42.41 -79.60
CA ALA A 149 -12.50 42.07 -80.57
C ALA A 149 -11.95 42.30 -81.95
N PRO A 150 -12.25 41.42 -82.90
CA PRO A 150 -11.74 41.67 -84.28
C PRO A 150 -12.32 42.97 -84.77
N THR A 151 -11.45 44.00 -84.80
CA THR A 151 -11.75 45.23 -85.49
C THR A 151 -12.06 44.83 -86.91
N GLU A 152 -13.12 45.37 -87.47
CA GLU A 152 -13.63 45.04 -88.82
C GLU A 152 -12.60 45.36 -89.96
N GLU A 153 -11.45 45.86 -89.62
CA GLU A 153 -10.39 46.20 -90.61
C GLU A 153 -9.42 45.04 -90.93
N SER A 154 -9.56 43.85 -90.39
CA SER A 154 -8.68 42.68 -90.66
C SER A 154 -9.23 41.72 -91.72
N GLN A 155 -10.07 42.16 -92.65
CA GLN A 155 -10.57 41.30 -93.77
C GLN A 155 -9.64 41.29 -95.00
N LYS A 156 -8.39 41.60 -94.90
CA LYS A 156 -7.45 41.48 -96.05
C LYS A 156 -6.29 40.53 -95.65
N GLY A 157 -6.46 39.29 -96.06
CA GLY A 157 -5.35 38.33 -95.98
C GLY A 157 -5.74 36.87 -95.78
N ALA A 158 -5.99 36.15 -96.91
CA ALA A 158 -6.28 34.72 -96.89
C ALA A 158 -5.15 33.84 -96.28
N LEU A 159 -3.97 34.39 -96.14
CA LEU A 159 -2.80 33.71 -95.56
C LEU A 159 -2.76 33.73 -94.01
N THR A 160 -3.52 34.58 -93.36
CA THR A 160 -3.61 34.61 -91.87
C THR A 160 -4.65 33.66 -91.28
N ARG A 161 -5.54 33.11 -92.10
CA ARG A 161 -6.55 32.14 -91.62
C ARG A 161 -5.93 30.79 -91.16
N ASP A 162 -4.92 30.31 -91.88
CA ASP A 162 -4.29 29.00 -91.54
C ASP A 162 -3.39 29.10 -90.34
N SER A 163 -2.70 30.19 -90.11
CA SER A 163 -1.89 30.41 -88.90
C SER A 163 -2.80 30.52 -87.66
N ASN A 164 -3.93 31.20 -87.75
CA ASN A 164 -4.90 31.34 -86.67
C ASN A 164 -5.60 29.99 -86.31
N THR A 165 -5.82 29.18 -87.33
CA THR A 165 -6.39 27.83 -87.11
C THR A 165 -5.39 26.91 -86.49
N LEU A 166 -4.13 26.95 -86.84
CA LEU A 166 -3.01 26.24 -86.24
C LEU A 166 -2.74 26.69 -84.79
N GLU A 167 -2.76 27.99 -84.53
CA GLU A 167 -2.64 28.51 -83.18
C GLU A 167 -3.81 28.12 -82.29
N LYS A 168 -5.04 28.17 -82.77
CA LYS A 168 -6.23 27.69 -82.07
C LYS A 168 -6.14 26.19 -81.74
N LYS A 169 -5.64 25.36 -82.70
CA LYS A 169 -5.36 23.95 -82.47
C LYS A 169 -4.29 23.73 -81.39
N LYS A 170 -3.16 24.48 -81.47
CA LYS A 170 -2.11 24.41 -80.44
C LYS A 170 -2.61 24.81 -79.06
N ARG A 171 -3.40 25.89 -78.96
CA ARG A 171 -4.00 26.32 -77.69
C ARG A 171 -5.00 25.29 -77.16
N LYS A 172 -5.81 24.63 -77.97
CA LYS A 172 -6.69 23.51 -77.55
C LYS A 172 -5.90 22.31 -77.09
N LEU A 173 -4.78 21.98 -77.74
CA LEU A 173 -3.87 20.90 -77.33
C LEU A 173 -3.22 21.21 -75.99
N VAL A 174 -2.72 22.44 -75.80
CA VAL A 174 -2.13 22.86 -74.52
C VAL A 174 -3.20 22.84 -73.42
N ALA A 175 -4.40 23.37 -73.70
CA ALA A 175 -5.50 23.34 -72.74
C ALA A 175 -5.96 21.90 -72.39
N MET A 176 -5.91 21.03 -73.39
CA MET A 176 -6.21 19.62 -73.18
C MET A 176 -5.13 18.92 -72.38
N GLY A 177 -3.83 19.20 -72.67
CA GLY A 177 -2.71 18.69 -71.89
C GLY A 177 -2.72 19.16 -70.43
N SER A 178 -3.00 20.46 -70.22
CA SER A 178 -3.11 20.97 -68.85
C SER A 178 -4.28 20.39 -68.05
N ARG A 179 -5.40 20.09 -68.75
CA ARG A 179 -6.54 19.39 -68.14
C ARG A 179 -6.20 17.93 -67.79
N MET A 180 -5.46 17.24 -68.69
CA MET A 180 -5.01 15.86 -68.42
C MET A 180 -4.03 15.85 -67.22
N GLU A 181 -3.06 16.76 -67.19
CA GLU A 181 -2.14 16.87 -66.07
C GLU A 181 -2.84 17.21 -64.73
N ALA A 182 -3.85 18.08 -64.79
CA ALA A 182 -4.67 18.36 -63.60
C ALA A 182 -5.50 17.18 -63.15
N LEU A 183 -6.00 16.36 -64.08
CA LEU A 183 -6.72 15.11 -63.78
C LEU A 183 -5.76 14.07 -63.20
N ASP A 184 -4.57 13.89 -63.77
CA ASP A 184 -3.58 12.94 -63.27
C ASP A 184 -3.16 13.32 -61.83
N LYS A 185 -2.87 14.59 -61.58
CA LYS A 185 -2.60 15.10 -60.21
C LYS A 185 -3.79 14.87 -59.27
N GLY A 186 -5.01 15.03 -59.78
CA GLY A 186 -6.23 14.75 -59.03
C GLY A 186 -6.37 13.25 -58.67
N ILE A 187 -6.04 12.39 -59.62
CA ILE A 187 -6.04 10.93 -59.39
C ILE A 187 -4.96 10.56 -58.37
N ASP A 188 -3.75 11.06 -58.50
CA ASP A 188 -2.64 10.83 -57.57
C ASP A 188 -3.02 11.26 -56.15
N ASN A 189 -3.60 12.45 -56.00
CA ASN A 189 -4.07 12.95 -54.69
C ASN A 189 -5.18 12.06 -54.09
N ILE A 190 -6.12 11.56 -54.92
CA ILE A 190 -7.17 10.63 -54.47
C ILE A 190 -6.57 9.29 -54.04
N LEU A 191 -5.64 8.75 -54.82
CA LEU A 191 -4.94 7.52 -54.50
C LEU A 191 -4.15 7.65 -53.20
N GLN A 192 -3.44 8.76 -53.03
CA GLN A 192 -2.73 9.03 -51.79
C GLN A 192 -3.68 9.13 -50.60
N ALA A 193 -4.77 9.89 -50.73
CA ALA A 193 -5.75 10.03 -49.68
C ALA A 193 -6.44 8.67 -49.37
N ALA A 194 -6.67 7.84 -50.37
CA ALA A 194 -7.22 6.50 -50.18
C ALA A 194 -6.28 5.58 -49.44
N THR A 195 -4.97 5.60 -49.73
CA THR A 195 -3.96 4.82 -49.01
C THR A 195 -3.78 5.31 -47.58
N GLU A 196 -3.78 6.61 -47.35
CA GLU A 196 -3.77 7.20 -46.00
C GLU A 196 -5.01 6.76 -45.19
N LEU A 197 -6.19 6.84 -45.80
CA LEU A 197 -7.42 6.41 -45.18
C LEU A 197 -7.41 4.91 -44.86
N GLU A 198 -6.93 4.06 -45.78
CA GLU A 198 -6.78 2.62 -45.53
C GLU A 198 -5.87 2.33 -44.35
N THR A 199 -4.73 3.03 -44.24
CA THR A 199 -3.82 2.85 -43.11
C THR A 199 -4.46 3.26 -41.78
N GLU A 200 -5.19 4.38 -41.76
CA GLU A 200 -5.89 4.84 -40.57
C GLU A 200 -7.05 3.92 -40.18
N VAL A 201 -7.82 3.44 -41.15
CA VAL A 201 -8.90 2.47 -40.90
C VAL A 201 -8.34 1.15 -40.34
N ARG A 202 -7.21 0.67 -40.85
CA ARG A 202 -6.55 -0.52 -40.31
C ARG A 202 -6.10 -0.32 -38.85
N LYS A 203 -5.52 0.83 -38.52
CA LYS A 203 -5.12 1.18 -37.16
C LYS A 203 -6.33 1.26 -36.23
N GLU A 204 -7.37 1.96 -36.64
CA GLU A 204 -8.61 2.04 -35.85
C GLU A 204 -9.27 0.66 -35.66
N THR A 205 -9.32 -0.16 -36.71
CA THR A 205 -9.89 -1.51 -36.61
C THR A 205 -9.14 -2.36 -35.60
N LYS A 206 -7.81 -2.28 -35.60
CA LYS A 206 -6.97 -2.97 -34.61
C LYS A 206 -7.26 -2.46 -33.21
N TYR A 207 -7.29 -1.14 -33.00
CA TYR A 207 -7.59 -0.51 -31.71
C TYR A 207 -8.95 -0.93 -31.15
N TRP A 208 -10.00 -0.87 -31.99
CA TRP A 208 -11.34 -1.28 -31.57
C TRP A 208 -11.45 -2.79 -31.30
N GLY A 209 -10.72 -3.60 -32.07
CA GLY A 209 -10.62 -5.04 -31.83
C GLY A 209 -9.99 -5.36 -30.46
N GLU A 210 -8.93 -4.65 -30.09
CA GLU A 210 -8.30 -4.79 -28.78
C GLU A 210 -9.20 -4.31 -27.64
N ILE A 211 -9.90 -3.16 -27.79
CA ILE A 211 -10.89 -2.68 -26.80
C ILE A 211 -12.00 -3.72 -26.57
N LEU A 212 -12.54 -4.28 -27.66
CA LEU A 212 -13.55 -5.32 -27.54
C LEU A 212 -13.01 -6.56 -26.83
N SER A 213 -11.78 -6.96 -27.11
CA SER A 213 -11.14 -8.09 -26.44
C SER A 213 -11.00 -7.85 -24.93
N VAL A 214 -10.63 -6.64 -24.52
CA VAL A 214 -10.54 -6.24 -23.10
C VAL A 214 -11.91 -6.32 -22.43
N SER A 215 -12.96 -5.84 -23.11
CA SER A 215 -14.34 -5.90 -22.61
C SER A 215 -14.86 -7.34 -22.50
N GLN A 216 -14.61 -8.19 -23.51
CA GLN A 216 -15.02 -9.60 -23.51
C GLN A 216 -14.38 -10.42 -22.38
N LYS A 217 -13.18 -10.04 -21.96
CA LYS A 217 -12.47 -10.65 -20.82
C LYS A 217 -12.96 -10.15 -19.45
N GLY A 218 -14.00 -9.33 -19.41
CA GLY A 218 -14.67 -8.90 -18.18
C GLY A 218 -14.12 -7.62 -17.55
N TRP A 219 -13.19 -6.92 -18.21
CA TRP A 219 -12.73 -5.62 -17.72
C TRP A 219 -13.78 -4.54 -17.98
N SER A 220 -14.10 -3.75 -16.95
CA SER A 220 -15.06 -2.66 -17.08
C SER A 220 -14.42 -1.46 -17.76
N LEU A 221 -15.06 -0.99 -18.84
CA LEU A 221 -14.63 0.18 -19.60
C LEU A 221 -15.51 1.38 -19.27
N GLN A 222 -14.89 2.53 -19.08
CA GLN A 222 -15.57 3.80 -18.83
C GLN A 222 -15.21 4.81 -19.92
N LYS A 223 -16.23 5.51 -20.46
CA LYS A 223 -16.00 6.59 -21.41
C LYS A 223 -15.49 7.83 -20.69
N LEU A 224 -14.36 8.37 -21.16
CA LEU A 224 -13.78 9.62 -20.66
C LEU A 224 -14.42 10.82 -21.35
N ARG A 225 -14.84 11.83 -20.57
CA ARG A 225 -15.54 13.01 -21.11
C ARG A 225 -14.61 14.06 -21.72
N ARG A 226 -13.31 14.09 -21.36
CA ARG A 226 -12.43 15.22 -21.65
C ARG A 226 -11.50 15.06 -22.85
N ASP A 227 -11.08 13.87 -23.21
CA ASP A 227 -10.09 13.66 -24.29
C ASP A 227 -10.66 12.77 -25.40
N ALA A 228 -11.72 13.26 -26.03
CA ALA A 228 -12.48 12.49 -27.04
C ALA A 228 -11.67 12.11 -28.30
N ARG A 229 -10.46 12.70 -28.53
CA ARG A 229 -9.71 12.48 -29.78
C ARG A 229 -8.67 11.38 -29.70
N HIS A 230 -8.01 11.18 -28.55
CA HIS A 230 -6.88 10.25 -28.44
C HIS A 230 -7.09 9.08 -27.46
N SER A 231 -7.99 9.20 -26.51
CA SER A 231 -8.30 8.13 -25.55
C SER A 231 -9.76 8.20 -25.09
N PRO A 232 -10.70 7.72 -25.91
CA PRO A 232 -12.13 7.81 -25.59
C PRO A 232 -12.53 6.92 -24.41
N PHE A 233 -11.76 5.89 -24.09
CA PHE A 233 -12.04 4.92 -23.05
C PHE A 233 -10.92 4.79 -22.03
N ALA A 234 -11.33 4.48 -20.81
CA ALA A 234 -10.43 4.06 -19.74
C ALA A 234 -10.87 2.71 -19.19
N VAL A 235 -9.91 1.88 -18.80
CA VAL A 235 -10.16 0.63 -18.12
C VAL A 235 -10.14 0.85 -16.60
N HIS A 236 -11.10 0.22 -15.93
CA HIS A 236 -11.17 0.14 -14.49
C HIS A 236 -10.30 -1.01 -14.00
N TYR A 237 -9.04 -0.74 -13.64
CA TYR A 237 -8.11 -1.78 -13.17
C TYR A 237 -7.96 -1.83 -11.65
N GLY A 238 -8.21 -0.73 -10.94
CA GLY A 238 -8.13 -0.68 -9.48
C GLY A 238 -9.37 -1.20 -8.77
N PHE A 239 -9.23 -1.50 -7.50
CA PHE A 239 -10.33 -1.97 -6.66
C PHE A 239 -11.22 -0.80 -6.22
N GLN A 240 -12.54 -1.04 -6.18
CA GLN A 240 -13.49 -0.03 -5.70
C GLN A 240 -13.43 0.16 -4.18
N GLU A 241 -12.99 -0.87 -3.49
CA GLU A 241 -12.85 -0.98 -2.05
C GLU A 241 -11.52 -0.44 -1.53
N ALA A 242 -10.62 -0.08 -2.43
CA ALA A 242 -9.33 0.51 -2.11
C ALA A 242 -9.47 1.76 -1.22
N SER A 243 -8.40 2.14 -0.55
CA SER A 243 -8.37 3.37 0.23
C SER A 243 -8.55 4.60 -0.67
N ASP A 244 -9.02 5.72 -0.10
CA ASP A 244 -9.41 6.90 -0.88
C ASP A 244 -8.28 7.45 -1.75
N HIS A 245 -7.04 7.31 -1.30
CA HIS A 245 -5.86 7.70 -2.07
C HIS A 245 -5.72 6.86 -3.36
N PHE A 246 -5.97 5.56 -3.29
CA PHE A 246 -5.84 4.64 -4.43
C PHE A 246 -7.08 4.61 -5.32
N LYS A 247 -8.26 5.00 -4.81
CA LYS A 247 -9.47 5.15 -5.63
C LYS A 247 -9.30 6.16 -6.77
N ALA A 248 -8.53 7.21 -6.56
CA ALA A 248 -8.26 8.20 -7.61
C ALA A 248 -7.44 7.61 -8.77
N ARG A 249 -6.60 6.62 -8.51
CA ARG A 249 -5.69 5.99 -9.48
C ARG A 249 -6.26 4.74 -10.17
N ARG A 250 -7.51 4.41 -9.94
CA ARG A 250 -8.14 3.16 -10.42
C ARG A 250 -8.45 3.10 -11.90
N LEU A 251 -8.37 4.22 -12.61
CA LEU A 251 -8.72 4.33 -14.02
C LEU A 251 -7.47 4.55 -14.85
N ALA A 252 -7.30 3.76 -15.91
CA ALA A 252 -6.21 3.89 -16.86
C ALA A 252 -6.78 4.23 -18.25
N PRO A 253 -6.42 5.36 -18.86
CA PRO A 253 -6.81 5.67 -20.21
C PRO A 253 -6.13 4.70 -21.20
N LEU A 254 -6.92 4.19 -22.15
CA LEU A 254 -6.47 3.32 -23.22
C LEU A 254 -6.11 4.19 -24.43
N ARG A 255 -4.84 4.49 -24.61
CA ARG A 255 -4.36 5.31 -25.73
C ARG A 255 -4.02 4.44 -26.93
N MET A 256 -4.30 4.97 -28.10
CA MET A 256 -3.89 4.34 -29.36
C MET A 256 -2.44 4.71 -29.68
N ASP A 257 -1.61 3.73 -29.97
CA ASP A 257 -0.25 3.92 -30.48
C ASP A 257 -0.26 4.22 -31.97
N LYS A 258 0.93 4.60 -32.50
CA LYS A 258 1.14 4.82 -33.93
C LYS A 258 0.74 3.62 -34.80
N ASP A 259 0.88 2.41 -34.27
CA ASP A 259 0.57 1.15 -34.95
C ASP A 259 -0.87 0.66 -34.75
N GLY A 260 -1.71 1.44 -34.07
CA GLY A 260 -3.08 1.08 -33.74
C GLY A 260 -3.22 0.11 -32.57
N SER A 261 -2.14 -0.28 -31.90
CA SER A 261 -2.19 -1.05 -30.66
C SER A 261 -2.56 -0.15 -29.47
N ILE A 262 -3.11 -0.74 -28.41
CA ILE A 262 -3.42 -0.02 -27.19
C ILE A 262 -2.19 0.04 -26.29
N ILE A 263 -1.86 1.25 -25.85
CA ILE A 263 -0.87 1.49 -24.81
C ILE A 263 -1.62 1.95 -23.55
N LEU A 264 -1.36 1.31 -22.42
CA LEU A 264 -1.71 1.85 -21.11
C LEU A 264 -0.89 3.10 -20.86
N ASP A 265 -1.47 4.09 -20.16
CA ASP A 265 -0.76 5.34 -19.84
C ASP A 265 0.67 5.03 -19.34
N PRO A 266 1.70 5.64 -19.94
CA PRO A 266 3.10 5.43 -19.55
C PRO A 266 3.34 5.65 -18.05
N ALA A 267 2.55 6.49 -17.40
CA ALA A 267 2.61 6.69 -15.94
C ALA A 267 2.27 5.42 -15.14
N LEU A 268 1.49 4.51 -15.71
CA LEU A 268 1.12 3.22 -15.11
C LEU A 268 2.08 2.09 -15.50
N ALA A 269 2.71 2.21 -16.67
CA ALA A 269 3.69 1.25 -17.17
C ALA A 269 5.09 1.42 -16.54
N LEU A 270 5.34 2.52 -15.82
CA LEU A 270 6.60 2.83 -15.18
C LEU A 270 6.87 1.89 -13.99
N LYS A 271 7.42 0.73 -14.25
CA LYS A 271 7.96 -0.22 -13.27
C LYS A 271 6.92 -0.78 -12.28
N PRO A 272 6.27 -1.88 -12.62
CA PRO A 272 5.36 -2.55 -11.71
C PRO A 272 6.10 -2.88 -10.41
N LYS A 273 5.48 -2.53 -9.28
CA LYS A 273 6.04 -2.74 -7.95
C LYS A 273 5.49 -4.01 -7.34
N THR A 274 6.24 -4.59 -6.44
CA THR A 274 5.84 -5.75 -5.65
C THR A 274 6.38 -5.66 -4.24
N LEU A 275 5.66 -6.26 -3.30
CA LEU A 275 6.09 -6.35 -1.92
C LEU A 275 7.21 -7.39 -1.79
N ARG A 276 8.30 -6.99 -1.17
CA ARG A 276 9.40 -7.87 -0.79
C ARG A 276 9.47 -7.97 0.72
N VAL A 277 9.48 -9.18 1.22
CA VAL A 277 9.66 -9.48 2.64
C VAL A 277 10.99 -10.18 2.82
N ARG A 278 11.80 -9.73 3.75
CA ARG A 278 13.09 -10.32 4.11
C ARG A 278 13.13 -10.59 5.60
N VAL A 279 13.62 -11.76 5.97
CA VAL A 279 13.86 -12.12 7.38
C VAL A 279 15.35 -12.00 7.64
N THR A 280 15.70 -11.22 8.64
CA THR A 280 17.10 -10.99 9.04
C THR A 280 17.31 -11.40 10.49
N ALA A 281 18.48 -11.99 10.78
CA ALA A 281 18.95 -12.22 12.14
C ALA A 281 20.37 -11.71 12.27
N ASN A 282 20.61 -10.90 13.30
CA ASN A 282 21.91 -10.30 13.57
C ASN A 282 22.53 -9.57 12.36
N GLY A 283 21.69 -8.95 11.51
CA GLY A 283 22.12 -8.23 10.32
C GLY A 283 22.36 -9.07 9.06
N LYS A 284 22.23 -10.41 9.13
CA LYS A 284 22.30 -11.30 7.98
C LYS A 284 20.91 -11.65 7.46
N ILE A 285 20.75 -11.73 6.15
CA ILE A 285 19.47 -12.12 5.53
C ILE A 285 19.38 -13.65 5.51
N LEU A 286 18.40 -14.18 6.25
CA LEU A 286 18.13 -15.62 6.35
C LEU A 286 17.11 -16.09 5.31
N GLY A 287 16.30 -15.20 4.78
CA GLY A 287 15.29 -15.56 3.79
C GLY A 287 14.65 -14.36 3.15
N THR A 288 14.16 -14.56 1.92
CA THR A 288 13.45 -13.54 1.14
C THR A 288 12.21 -14.13 0.50
N SER A 289 11.15 -13.34 0.38
CA SER A 289 9.97 -13.74 -0.37
C SER A 289 10.28 -13.81 -1.86
N THR A 290 9.71 -14.78 -2.55
CA THR A 290 9.84 -14.91 -4.00
C THR A 290 9.17 -13.75 -4.70
N LEU A 291 9.92 -13.06 -5.55
CA LEU A 291 9.36 -12.06 -6.44
C LEU A 291 8.79 -12.77 -7.68
N PRO A 292 7.68 -12.27 -8.26
CA PRO A 292 7.16 -12.86 -9.48
C PRO A 292 8.19 -12.79 -10.61
N PRO A 293 8.28 -13.83 -11.47
CA PRO A 293 9.28 -13.90 -12.53
C PRO A 293 9.17 -12.68 -13.46
N GLN A 294 10.32 -12.15 -13.84
CA GLN A 294 10.43 -11.11 -14.84
C GLN A 294 10.07 -11.72 -16.20
N GLY A 295 8.82 -11.54 -16.65
CA GLY A 295 8.48 -11.74 -18.05
C GLY A 295 8.95 -10.53 -18.85
N GLU A 296 9.40 -10.74 -20.09
CA GLU A 296 9.71 -9.63 -21.01
C GLU A 296 8.47 -8.76 -21.15
N LEU A 297 8.56 -7.53 -20.66
CA LEU A 297 7.45 -6.54 -20.64
C LEU A 297 7.02 -6.15 -22.05
N SER A 298 7.90 -6.33 -23.05
CA SER A 298 7.68 -5.91 -24.45
C SER A 298 6.62 -6.74 -25.19
N ASP A 299 6.44 -8.02 -24.83
CA ASP A 299 5.54 -8.94 -25.54
C ASP A 299 4.25 -9.30 -24.77
N LEU A 300 4.00 -8.58 -23.68
CA LEU A 300 2.79 -8.80 -22.88
C LEU A 300 1.57 -8.24 -23.60
N GLY A 301 0.62 -9.11 -23.95
CA GLY A 301 -0.69 -8.65 -24.41
C GLY A 301 -1.34 -7.69 -23.41
N ILE A 302 -2.19 -6.80 -23.91
CA ILE A 302 -2.81 -5.71 -23.11
C ILE A 302 -3.45 -6.19 -21.80
N GLU A 303 -4.03 -7.38 -21.79
CA GLU A 303 -4.63 -7.98 -20.60
C GLU A 303 -3.62 -8.20 -19.48
N LYS A 304 -2.47 -8.79 -19.81
CA LYS A 304 -1.40 -9.01 -18.84
C LYS A 304 -0.84 -7.69 -18.31
N SER A 305 -0.77 -6.66 -19.17
CA SER A 305 -0.36 -5.32 -18.75
C SER A 305 -1.36 -4.70 -17.76
N ILE A 306 -2.66 -4.89 -17.99
CA ILE A 306 -3.72 -4.44 -17.07
C ILE A 306 -3.64 -5.21 -15.74
N GLN A 307 -3.44 -6.52 -15.79
CA GLN A 307 -3.27 -7.35 -14.58
C GLN A 307 -2.03 -6.92 -13.77
N LEU A 308 -0.91 -6.69 -14.44
CA LEU A 308 0.31 -6.20 -13.79
C LEU A 308 0.13 -4.83 -13.14
N ALA A 309 -0.59 -3.92 -13.81
CA ALA A 309 -0.92 -2.62 -13.25
C ALA A 309 -1.83 -2.75 -12.02
N ARG A 310 -2.80 -3.67 -12.06
CA ARG A 310 -3.69 -3.98 -10.94
C ARG A 310 -2.93 -4.55 -9.75
N ASP A 311 -2.07 -5.54 -10.01
CA ASP A 311 -1.25 -6.17 -8.98
C ASP A 311 -0.30 -5.15 -8.33
N SER A 312 0.35 -4.32 -9.17
CA SER A 312 1.23 -3.26 -8.68
C SER A 312 0.49 -2.25 -7.80
N LEU A 313 -0.73 -1.85 -8.20
CA LEU A 313 -1.55 -0.92 -7.41
C LEU A 313 -1.95 -1.53 -6.06
N PHE A 314 -2.28 -2.83 -6.04
CA PHE A 314 -2.61 -3.57 -4.83
C PHE A 314 -1.40 -3.67 -3.87
N GLU A 315 -0.22 -3.96 -4.39
CA GLU A 315 1.01 -4.04 -3.60
C GLU A 315 1.43 -2.65 -3.06
N GLU A 316 1.22 -1.59 -3.84
CA GLU A 316 1.44 -0.22 -3.38
C GLU A 316 0.44 0.18 -2.27
N GLU A 317 -0.84 -0.21 -2.41
CA GLU A 317 -1.85 0.01 -1.36
C GLU A 317 -1.48 -0.74 -0.09
N LEU A 318 -1.10 -2.02 -0.21
CA LEU A 318 -0.68 -2.85 0.91
C LEU A 318 0.47 -2.19 1.69
N TYR A 319 1.50 -1.75 0.99
CA TYR A 319 2.63 -1.06 1.62
C TYR A 319 2.22 0.27 2.26
N HIS A 320 1.36 1.04 1.60
CA HIS A 320 0.85 2.31 2.12
C HIS A 320 0.06 2.11 3.42
N GLU A 321 -0.88 1.17 3.44
CA GLU A 321 -1.70 0.88 4.63
C GLU A 321 -0.82 0.41 5.80
N MET A 322 0.17 -0.46 5.56
CA MET A 322 1.15 -0.86 6.57
C MET A 322 1.99 0.34 7.08
N SER A 323 2.39 1.23 6.17
CA SER A 323 3.13 2.43 6.50
C SER A 323 2.30 3.40 7.37
N MET A 324 0.99 3.45 7.17
CA MET A 324 0.08 4.23 8.01
C MET A 324 -0.14 3.56 9.38
N GLU A 325 -0.36 2.24 9.41
CA GLU A 325 -0.55 1.47 10.64
C GLU A 325 0.69 1.52 11.55
N ARG A 326 1.90 1.49 10.98
CA ARG A 326 3.17 1.62 11.70
C ARG A 326 3.19 2.78 12.69
N ARG A 327 2.54 3.91 12.35
CA ARG A 327 2.51 5.10 13.22
C ARG A 327 1.91 4.83 14.60
N GLN A 328 1.05 3.82 14.68
CA GLN A 328 0.41 3.38 15.92
C GLN A 328 1.21 2.31 16.66
N LEU A 329 2.17 1.67 15.97
CA LEU A 329 2.95 0.54 16.48
C LEU A 329 4.40 0.91 16.85
N GLY A 330 4.72 2.20 16.93
CA GLY A 330 6.06 2.67 17.29
C GLY A 330 6.53 2.20 18.67
N SER A 331 5.63 2.08 19.64
CA SER A 331 5.91 1.54 20.99
C SER A 331 6.35 0.08 21.00
N PHE A 332 6.01 -0.69 19.94
CA PHE A 332 6.43 -2.08 19.75
C PHE A 332 7.72 -2.23 18.93
N GLY A 333 8.44 -1.14 18.71
CA GLY A 333 9.69 -1.15 17.97
C GLY A 333 9.54 -1.19 16.44
N VAL A 334 8.32 -1.04 15.91
CA VAL A 334 8.10 -0.96 14.47
C VAL A 334 8.60 0.37 13.95
N GLN A 335 9.60 0.34 13.06
CA GLN A 335 10.25 1.52 12.52
C GLN A 335 10.20 1.52 11.00
N LEU A 336 10.24 2.71 10.41
CA LEU A 336 10.46 2.88 8.97
C LEU A 336 11.83 3.51 8.78
N ARG A 337 12.72 2.81 8.12
CA ARG A 337 14.07 3.28 7.76
C ARG A 337 14.26 3.06 6.27
N ASP A 338 14.75 4.06 5.57
CA ASP A 338 15.07 3.98 4.15
C ASP A 338 13.97 3.34 3.28
N SER A 339 12.71 3.71 3.55
CA SER A 339 11.53 3.13 2.87
C SER A 339 11.31 1.63 3.13
N CYS A 340 11.92 1.08 4.17
CA CYS A 340 11.75 -0.28 4.62
C CYS A 340 11.10 -0.30 6.01
N ILE A 341 10.04 -1.09 6.18
CA ILE A 341 9.39 -1.28 7.47
C ILE A 341 10.15 -2.36 8.22
N HIS A 342 10.70 -2.00 9.38
CA HIS A 342 11.39 -2.90 10.28
C HIS A 342 10.40 -3.40 11.34
N LEU A 343 10.09 -4.68 11.31
CA LEU A 343 9.20 -5.35 12.25
C LEU A 343 10.02 -6.26 13.17
N PRO A 344 10.22 -5.93 14.45
CA PRO A 344 10.94 -6.81 15.37
C PRO A 344 10.10 -8.06 15.64
N VAL A 345 10.72 -9.22 15.53
CA VAL A 345 10.12 -10.51 15.87
C VAL A 345 10.69 -10.95 17.20
N PRO A 346 9.85 -11.15 18.24
CA PRO A 346 10.31 -11.69 19.50
C PRO A 346 10.87 -13.10 19.31
N ASP A 347 11.76 -13.51 20.20
CA ASP A 347 12.43 -14.82 20.10
C ASP A 347 11.43 -15.97 20.10
N LEU A 348 11.43 -16.78 19.04
CA LEU A 348 10.50 -17.90 18.86
C LEU A 348 11.04 -19.23 19.41
N GLY A 349 12.29 -19.29 19.88
CA GLY A 349 12.88 -20.58 20.20
C GLY A 349 14.14 -20.57 21.06
N GLY A 350 14.27 -19.67 22.05
CA GLY A 350 15.27 -19.80 23.12
C GLY A 350 16.72 -19.47 22.76
N GLY A 351 16.97 -18.93 21.58
CA GLY A 351 18.27 -18.35 21.20
C GLY A 351 18.16 -16.83 21.08
N GLN A 352 19.04 -16.08 21.71
CA GLN A 352 19.09 -14.60 21.65
C GLN A 352 19.41 -14.09 20.22
N THR A 353 18.59 -14.47 19.24
CA THR A 353 18.73 -13.97 17.87
C THR A 353 17.78 -12.79 17.69
N ASN A 354 18.36 -11.60 17.54
CA ASN A 354 17.56 -10.41 17.22
C ASN A 354 17.05 -10.52 15.77
N ARG A 355 15.86 -11.12 15.63
CA ARG A 355 15.20 -11.32 14.34
C ARG A 355 14.37 -10.09 13.98
N ILE A 356 14.52 -9.64 12.74
CA ILE A 356 13.77 -8.49 12.22
C ILE A 356 13.22 -8.89 10.86
N VAL A 357 11.93 -8.66 10.67
CA VAL A 357 11.30 -8.77 9.36
C VAL A 357 11.33 -7.40 8.69
N LEU A 358 11.93 -7.35 7.51
CA LEU A 358 12.06 -6.17 6.67
C LEU A 358 11.02 -6.25 5.56
N ILE A 359 10.19 -5.22 5.43
CA ILE A 359 9.14 -5.16 4.41
C ILE A 359 9.34 -3.90 3.58
N ASP A 360 9.55 -4.06 2.28
CA ASP A 360 9.70 -2.97 1.34
C ASP A 360 8.87 -3.21 0.07
N CYS A 361 8.61 -2.13 -0.66
CA CYS A 361 7.91 -2.18 -1.94
C CYS A 361 8.91 -1.77 -3.03
N VAL A 362 9.34 -2.76 -3.81
CA VAL A 362 10.39 -2.63 -4.81
C VAL A 362 9.85 -2.75 -6.23
N ALA A 363 10.54 -2.16 -7.19
CA ALA A 363 10.24 -2.41 -8.59
C ALA A 363 10.57 -3.87 -8.94
N ARG A 364 9.78 -4.48 -9.82
CA ARG A 364 10.03 -5.87 -10.26
C ARG A 364 11.38 -6.06 -10.94
N ASP A 365 11.95 -4.98 -11.48
CA ASP A 365 13.24 -5.00 -12.17
C ASP A 365 14.44 -4.88 -11.23
N ASP A 366 14.21 -4.66 -9.92
CA ASP A 366 15.30 -4.58 -8.96
C ASP A 366 16.04 -5.91 -8.88
N LYS A 367 17.37 -5.84 -8.99
CA LYS A 367 18.23 -7.01 -8.85
C LYS A 367 18.06 -7.60 -7.47
N PHE A 368 17.90 -8.92 -7.43
CA PHE A 368 17.90 -9.65 -6.17
C PHE A 368 19.25 -9.45 -5.47
N LEU A 369 19.19 -8.99 -4.24
CA LEU A 369 20.30 -9.19 -3.32
C LEU A 369 20.24 -10.67 -2.97
N ASP A 370 21.27 -11.42 -3.35
CA ASP A 370 21.38 -12.82 -2.97
C ASP A 370 21.33 -12.91 -1.44
N ALA A 371 20.41 -13.72 -0.95
CA ALA A 371 20.34 -14.00 0.48
C ALA A 371 21.57 -14.85 0.85
N ASP A 372 22.22 -14.51 1.95
CA ASP A 372 23.35 -15.24 2.50
C ASP A 372 22.96 -16.69 2.86
N ASP A 373 21.71 -16.88 3.24
CA ASP A 373 21.11 -18.15 3.59
C ASP A 373 19.64 -18.17 3.13
N ARG A 374 19.11 -19.31 2.74
CA ARG A 374 17.73 -19.52 2.28
C ARG A 374 16.90 -20.36 3.24
N SER A 375 17.34 -20.50 4.46
CA SER A 375 16.69 -21.36 5.45
C SER A 375 15.28 -20.88 5.83
N GLU A 376 15.01 -19.58 5.78
CA GLU A 376 13.74 -18.98 6.17
C GLU A 376 12.94 -18.34 5.02
N ASP A 377 13.22 -18.70 3.77
CA ASP A 377 12.46 -18.23 2.60
C ASP A 377 10.96 -18.57 2.72
N TRP A 378 10.65 -19.74 3.26
CA TRP A 378 9.27 -20.17 3.50
C TRP A 378 8.52 -19.23 4.46
N LEU A 379 9.21 -18.71 5.49
CA LEU A 379 8.63 -17.78 6.46
C LEU A 379 8.39 -16.42 5.81
N ALA A 380 9.37 -15.90 5.08
CA ALA A 380 9.23 -14.66 4.35
C ALA A 380 8.07 -14.70 3.35
N GLN A 381 7.94 -15.83 2.63
CA GLN A 381 6.85 -16.04 1.68
C GLN A 381 5.49 -16.10 2.38
N LYS A 382 5.39 -16.82 3.50
CA LYS A 382 4.12 -16.91 4.27
C LYS A 382 3.69 -15.57 4.85
N ILE A 383 4.63 -14.75 5.30
CA ILE A 383 4.33 -13.39 5.77
C ILE A 383 3.79 -12.54 4.61
N ALA A 384 4.43 -12.59 3.44
CA ALA A 384 3.99 -11.83 2.27
C ALA A 384 2.58 -12.26 1.82
N GLU A 385 2.30 -13.56 1.76
CA GLU A 385 0.98 -14.09 1.41
C GLU A 385 -0.08 -13.71 2.45
N ALA A 386 0.24 -13.82 3.74
CA ALA A 386 -0.67 -13.46 4.82
C ALA A 386 -1.08 -11.98 4.76
N LEU A 387 -0.12 -11.07 4.52
CA LEU A 387 -0.39 -9.65 4.38
C LEU A 387 -1.32 -9.35 3.19
N ARG A 388 -1.12 -10.02 2.05
CA ARG A 388 -2.00 -9.91 0.88
C ARG A 388 -3.42 -10.39 1.18
N ILE A 389 -3.55 -11.51 1.87
CA ILE A 389 -4.86 -12.07 2.28
C ILE A 389 -5.57 -11.14 3.25
N LEU A 390 -4.85 -10.55 4.21
CA LEU A 390 -5.43 -9.62 5.18
C LEU A 390 -5.95 -8.34 4.49
N LEU A 391 -5.23 -7.79 3.51
CA LEU A 391 -5.71 -6.64 2.75
C LEU A 391 -6.93 -7.00 1.88
N ALA A 392 -6.91 -8.16 1.22
CA ALA A 392 -8.05 -8.65 0.45
C ALA A 392 -9.30 -8.82 1.34
N HIS A 393 -9.12 -9.37 2.54
CA HIS A 393 -10.19 -9.47 3.54
C HIS A 393 -10.73 -8.09 3.93
N GLU A 394 -9.87 -7.12 4.18
CA GLU A 394 -10.32 -5.76 4.51
C GLU A 394 -11.09 -5.11 3.34
N HIS A 395 -10.70 -5.35 2.10
CA HIS A 395 -11.48 -4.93 0.94
C HIS A 395 -12.89 -5.55 0.95
N HIS A 396 -13.01 -6.85 1.21
CA HIS A 396 -14.32 -7.52 1.35
C HIS A 396 -15.12 -6.93 2.51
N MET A 397 -14.49 -6.66 3.64
CA MET A 397 -15.15 -6.04 4.79
C MET A 397 -15.60 -4.61 4.50
N ARG A 398 -14.85 -3.84 3.72
CA ARG A 398 -15.25 -2.50 3.25
C ARG A 398 -16.46 -2.61 2.31
N LEU A 399 -16.48 -3.59 1.41
CA LEU A 399 -17.62 -3.87 0.53
C LEU A 399 -18.86 -4.25 1.35
N HIS A 400 -18.71 -5.18 2.29
CA HIS A 400 -19.79 -5.62 3.17
C HIS A 400 -20.37 -4.46 4.00
N ARG A 401 -19.52 -3.58 4.58
CA ARG A 401 -19.98 -2.39 5.29
C ARG A 401 -20.76 -1.41 4.40
N ARG A 402 -20.43 -1.32 3.11
CA ARG A 402 -21.16 -0.48 2.15
C ARG A 402 -22.50 -1.08 1.76
N SER A 403 -22.64 -2.40 1.74
CA SER A 403 -23.90 -3.08 1.42
C SER A 403 -24.91 -3.01 2.58
N GLN A 404 -24.44 -2.75 3.81
CA GLN A 404 -25.32 -2.59 4.97
C GLN A 404 -26.04 -1.24 4.96
N VAL A 405 -27.25 -1.24 5.51
CA VAL A 405 -28.02 0.00 5.69
C VAL A 405 -27.19 1.01 6.48
N PRO A 406 -27.02 2.24 5.97
CA PRO A 406 -26.26 3.24 6.70
C PRO A 406 -26.91 3.51 8.07
N PRO A 407 -26.10 3.56 9.14
CA PRO A 407 -26.62 3.91 10.46
C PRO A 407 -27.19 5.33 10.43
N PRO A 408 -28.14 5.65 11.30
CA PRO A 408 -28.71 7.00 11.41
C PRO A 408 -27.57 8.01 11.55
N LEU A 409 -27.73 9.18 10.93
CA LEU A 409 -26.76 10.27 10.93
C LEU A 409 -26.44 10.67 12.38
N THR A 410 -25.35 10.14 12.90
CA THR A 410 -24.77 10.59 14.17
C THR A 410 -23.71 11.65 13.86
N GLN A 411 -23.59 12.67 14.72
CA GLN A 411 -22.63 13.77 14.55
C GLN A 411 -21.17 13.31 14.50
N ASN A 412 -20.87 12.12 14.96
CA ASN A 412 -19.53 11.53 14.91
C ASN A 412 -19.29 10.88 13.55
N ARG A 413 -18.53 11.55 12.68
CA ARG A 413 -17.95 10.94 11.49
C ARG A 413 -17.19 9.69 11.93
N ARG A 414 -17.66 8.52 11.55
CA ARG A 414 -16.92 7.27 11.81
C ARG A 414 -15.60 7.33 11.06
N VAL A 415 -14.52 7.48 11.81
CA VAL A 415 -13.18 7.31 11.28
C VAL A 415 -13.10 5.84 10.87
N HIS A 416 -12.84 5.58 9.58
CA HIS A 416 -12.58 4.21 9.14
C HIS A 416 -11.32 3.71 9.85
N PRO A 417 -11.41 2.62 10.64
CA PRO A 417 -10.22 2.10 11.29
C PRO A 417 -9.21 1.67 10.22
N SER A 418 -7.93 1.93 10.48
CA SER A 418 -6.86 1.39 9.63
C SER A 418 -6.92 -0.16 9.66
N PRO A 419 -6.70 -0.83 8.50
CA PRO A 419 -6.73 -2.29 8.46
C PRO A 419 -5.65 -2.87 9.38
N PRO A 420 -5.97 -3.91 10.17
CA PRO A 420 -5.03 -4.51 11.12
C PRO A 420 -4.08 -5.48 10.39
N LEU A 421 -3.11 -4.98 9.65
CA LEU A 421 -2.15 -5.77 8.86
C LEU A 421 -0.93 -6.17 9.71
N LEU A 422 -0.10 -5.18 10.05
CA LEU A 422 1.10 -5.39 10.88
C LEU A 422 0.73 -5.80 12.30
N ARG A 423 -0.35 -5.26 12.83
CA ARG A 423 -0.87 -5.58 14.15
C ARG A 423 -1.19 -7.07 14.28
N THR A 424 -1.86 -7.65 13.30
CA THR A 424 -2.18 -9.08 13.29
C THR A 424 -0.92 -9.94 13.29
N MET A 425 0.07 -9.58 12.47
CA MET A 425 1.35 -10.29 12.41
C MET A 425 2.12 -10.19 13.73
N LEU A 426 2.21 -8.98 14.31
CA LEU A 426 2.84 -8.78 15.61
C LEU A 426 2.16 -9.57 16.71
N THR A 427 0.82 -9.55 16.74
CA THR A 427 0.04 -10.33 17.73
C THR A 427 0.37 -11.81 17.63
N PHE A 428 0.45 -12.35 16.42
CA PHE A 428 0.83 -13.73 16.18
C PHE A 428 2.24 -14.05 16.71
N PHE A 429 3.23 -13.21 16.40
CA PHE A 429 4.61 -13.42 16.87
C PHE A 429 4.72 -13.32 18.39
N HIS A 430 4.09 -12.31 19.00
CA HIS A 430 4.10 -12.16 20.45
C HIS A 430 3.36 -13.29 21.15
N HIS A 431 2.23 -13.75 20.61
CA HIS A 431 1.49 -14.89 21.14
C HIS A 431 2.34 -16.17 21.10
N THR A 432 2.94 -16.45 19.94
CA THR A 432 3.80 -17.62 19.78
C THR A 432 5.00 -17.58 20.72
N SER A 433 5.63 -16.42 20.88
CA SER A 433 6.74 -16.25 21.83
C SER A 433 6.28 -16.45 23.27
N ALA A 434 5.13 -15.88 23.67
CA ALA A 434 4.58 -16.01 25.00
C ALA A 434 4.23 -17.47 25.35
N VAL A 435 3.61 -18.19 24.40
CA VAL A 435 3.26 -19.60 24.59
C VAL A 435 4.51 -20.49 24.61
N ASN A 436 5.52 -20.23 23.77
CA ASN A 436 6.77 -20.97 23.78
C ASN A 436 7.55 -20.74 25.09
N SER A 437 7.58 -19.50 25.60
CA SER A 437 8.20 -19.20 26.90
C SER A 437 7.50 -19.98 28.02
N LEU A 438 6.16 -19.97 28.05
CA LEU A 438 5.38 -20.72 29.00
C LEU A 438 5.61 -22.24 28.84
N GLN A 439 5.66 -22.76 27.63
CA GLN A 439 5.92 -24.19 27.41
C GLN A 439 7.31 -24.59 27.91
N ASN A 440 8.34 -23.82 27.60
CA ASN A 440 9.69 -24.07 28.09
C ASN A 440 9.76 -24.08 29.63
N TYR A 441 9.10 -23.11 30.27
CA TYR A 441 9.00 -23.10 31.75
C TYR A 441 8.30 -24.35 32.28
N LEU A 442 7.15 -24.73 31.69
CA LEU A 442 6.41 -25.93 32.14
C LEU A 442 7.21 -27.21 31.90
N ASP A 443 7.93 -27.33 30.79
CA ASP A 443 8.77 -28.50 30.50
C ASP A 443 9.93 -28.62 31.51
N LEU A 444 10.58 -27.51 31.87
CA LEU A 444 11.59 -27.48 32.93
C LEU A 444 10.98 -27.88 34.30
N THR A 445 9.81 -27.34 34.62
CA THR A 445 9.09 -27.63 35.86
C THR A 445 8.72 -29.11 35.96
N VAL A 446 8.17 -29.70 34.90
CA VAL A 446 7.82 -31.10 34.81
C VAL A 446 9.07 -31.99 34.93
N ALA A 447 10.18 -31.61 34.27
CA ALA A 447 11.45 -32.32 34.35
C ALA A 447 12.00 -32.34 35.78
N ALA A 448 11.96 -31.20 36.49
CA ALA A 448 12.39 -31.14 37.91
C ALA A 448 11.48 -31.97 38.82
N MET A 449 10.17 -31.90 38.65
CA MET A 449 9.21 -32.67 39.45
C MET A 449 9.33 -34.17 39.19
N THR A 450 9.47 -34.59 37.93
CA THR A 450 9.67 -36.02 37.59
C THR A 450 11.00 -36.54 38.12
N SER A 451 12.10 -35.74 38.11
CA SER A 451 13.37 -36.11 38.72
C SER A 451 13.24 -36.32 40.24
N ALA A 452 12.35 -35.55 40.89
CA ALA A 452 11.99 -35.74 42.31
C ALA A 452 11.04 -36.95 42.55
N GLY A 453 10.61 -37.62 41.49
CA GLY A 453 9.68 -38.76 41.57
C GLY A 453 8.24 -38.35 41.90
N LEU A 454 7.85 -37.16 41.50
CA LEU A 454 6.49 -36.63 41.61
C LEU A 454 5.78 -36.75 40.24
N ASN A 455 4.54 -37.24 40.25
CA ASN A 455 3.78 -37.40 39.02
C ASN A 455 3.16 -36.04 38.61
N THR A 456 3.76 -35.39 37.65
CA THR A 456 3.25 -34.17 37.06
C THR A 456 3.30 -34.25 35.54
N SER A 457 2.32 -33.70 34.89
CA SER A 457 2.28 -33.60 33.42
C SER A 457 1.79 -32.22 33.00
N SER A 458 2.34 -31.73 31.93
CA SER A 458 1.88 -30.51 31.28
C SER A 458 1.31 -30.80 29.89
N HIS A 459 0.26 -30.11 29.53
CA HIS A 459 -0.30 -30.15 28.18
C HIS A 459 -0.56 -28.73 27.72
N VAL A 460 0.08 -28.35 26.60
CA VAL A 460 -0.01 -26.99 26.04
C VAL A 460 -0.72 -27.03 24.69
N VAL A 461 -1.85 -26.38 24.62
CA VAL A 461 -2.55 -26.10 23.37
C VAL A 461 -2.17 -24.67 22.93
N ARG A 462 -1.34 -24.56 21.90
CA ARG A 462 -0.77 -23.29 21.48
C ARG A 462 -1.80 -22.28 21.02
N GLU A 463 -2.87 -22.78 20.39
CA GLU A 463 -3.93 -21.92 19.87
C GLU A 463 -5.28 -22.64 19.88
N ASN A 464 -6.26 -22.00 20.49
CA ASN A 464 -7.64 -22.49 20.56
C ASN A 464 -8.52 -21.97 19.41
N SER A 465 -7.96 -21.14 18.51
CA SER A 465 -8.71 -20.50 17.43
C SER A 465 -9.47 -21.50 16.57
N TRP A 466 -8.91 -22.68 16.32
CA TRP A 466 -9.60 -23.74 15.56
C TRP A 466 -10.86 -24.26 16.23
N ALA A 467 -10.83 -24.47 17.54
CA ALA A 467 -12.00 -24.93 18.30
C ALA A 467 -13.09 -23.83 18.29
N HIS A 468 -12.71 -22.60 18.55
CA HIS A 468 -13.62 -21.45 18.50
C HIS A 468 -14.17 -21.19 17.10
N LEU A 469 -13.37 -21.44 16.07
CA LEU A 469 -13.76 -21.29 14.68
C LEU A 469 -14.78 -22.35 14.27
N ILE A 470 -14.57 -23.60 14.66
CA ILE A 470 -15.53 -24.68 14.43
C ILE A 470 -16.86 -24.38 15.15
N GLU A 471 -16.82 -23.85 16.37
CA GLU A 471 -18.03 -23.42 17.07
C GLU A 471 -18.71 -22.23 16.41
N ALA A 472 -17.95 -21.25 15.95
CA ALA A 472 -18.47 -20.09 15.24
C ALA A 472 -19.13 -20.47 13.90
N LEU A 473 -18.53 -21.41 13.17
CA LEU A 473 -19.10 -21.94 11.93
C LEU A 473 -20.39 -22.76 12.15
N LYS A 474 -20.54 -23.40 13.31
CA LYS A 474 -21.79 -24.09 13.67
C LYS A 474 -22.93 -23.12 13.97
N LYS A 475 -22.63 -21.87 14.34
CA LYS A 475 -23.61 -20.82 14.63
C LYS A 475 -23.40 -19.66 13.64
N PRO A 476 -23.96 -19.73 12.41
CA PRO A 476 -23.79 -18.67 11.42
C PRO A 476 -24.43 -17.39 11.94
N GLN A 477 -23.61 -16.46 12.42
CA GLN A 477 -24.05 -15.16 12.92
C GLN A 477 -24.34 -14.17 11.80
N ASP A 478 -23.62 -14.27 10.68
CA ASP A 478 -23.77 -13.40 9.53
C ASP A 478 -23.94 -14.26 8.27
N LYS A 479 -25.18 -14.40 7.79
CA LYS A 479 -25.49 -15.14 6.55
C LYS A 479 -24.90 -14.51 5.30
N ASP A 480 -24.50 -13.25 5.39
CA ASP A 480 -24.06 -12.45 4.25
C ASP A 480 -22.54 -12.49 4.02
N LEU A 481 -21.76 -13.04 5.00
CA LEU A 481 -20.32 -13.15 4.90
C LEU A 481 -19.89 -14.52 4.37
N SER A 482 -18.88 -14.54 3.49
CA SER A 482 -18.28 -15.80 3.05
C SER A 482 -17.63 -16.54 4.21
N VAL A 483 -17.52 -17.88 4.09
CA VAL A 483 -16.86 -18.71 5.11
C VAL A 483 -15.41 -18.27 5.30
N ALA A 484 -14.72 -17.91 4.22
CA ALA A 484 -13.35 -17.41 4.27
C ALA A 484 -13.25 -16.12 5.10
N ASP A 485 -14.17 -15.18 4.90
CA ASP A 485 -14.18 -13.91 5.65
C ASP A 485 -14.51 -14.12 7.14
N GLN A 486 -15.37 -15.08 7.46
CA GLN A 486 -15.64 -15.45 8.85
C GLN A 486 -14.40 -16.04 9.54
N ILE A 487 -13.64 -16.87 8.81
CA ILE A 487 -12.36 -17.42 9.28
C ILE A 487 -11.36 -16.29 9.54
N LEU A 488 -11.14 -15.42 8.57
CA LEU A 488 -10.19 -14.31 8.69
C LEU A 488 -10.60 -13.32 9.78
N ARG A 489 -11.89 -13.06 9.93
CA ARG A 489 -12.43 -12.25 11.04
C ARG A 489 -12.16 -12.90 12.40
N SER A 490 -12.19 -14.23 12.50
CA SER A 490 -11.84 -14.92 13.75
C SER A 490 -10.34 -14.84 14.04
N LEU A 491 -9.48 -14.87 13.02
CA LEU A 491 -8.03 -14.70 13.15
C LEU A 491 -7.62 -13.26 13.52
N SER A 492 -8.45 -12.26 13.22
CA SER A 492 -8.22 -10.88 13.65
C SER A 492 -8.62 -10.61 15.12
N LYS A 493 -9.22 -11.59 15.80
CA LYS A 493 -9.50 -11.53 17.24
C LYS A 493 -8.23 -11.83 18.04
N PRO A 494 -8.22 -11.57 19.36
CA PRO A 494 -7.10 -11.95 20.21
C PRO A 494 -6.79 -13.44 20.09
N PHE A 495 -5.51 -13.78 19.97
CA PHE A 495 -5.08 -15.18 20.00
C PHE A 495 -5.18 -15.73 21.42
N ASP A 496 -5.72 -16.92 21.56
CA ASP A 496 -5.93 -17.59 22.84
C ASP A 496 -5.22 -18.95 22.84
N GLY A 497 -4.36 -19.20 23.82
CA GLY A 497 -3.72 -20.49 24.10
C GLY A 497 -4.13 -21.01 25.48
N THR A 498 -4.09 -22.30 25.67
CA THR A 498 -4.40 -22.94 26.98
C THR A 498 -3.30 -23.91 27.36
N ALA A 499 -2.76 -23.76 28.55
CA ALA A 499 -1.87 -24.73 29.16
C ALA A 499 -2.51 -25.33 30.40
N THR A 500 -2.32 -26.60 30.62
CA THR A 500 -2.75 -27.30 31.83
C THR A 500 -1.56 -27.98 32.50
N LEU A 501 -1.48 -27.85 33.81
CA LEU A 501 -0.43 -28.45 34.63
C LEU A 501 -1.11 -29.31 35.74
N THR A 502 -0.75 -30.57 35.83
CA THR A 502 -1.24 -31.45 36.90
C THR A 502 -0.46 -31.18 38.18
N LEU A 503 -1.19 -31.10 39.31
CA LEU A 503 -0.58 -30.91 40.62
C LEU A 503 0.06 -32.20 41.15
N PRO A 504 1.20 -32.13 41.85
CA PRO A 504 1.85 -33.28 42.49
C PRO A 504 1.01 -34.00 43.54
N SER A 505 0.09 -33.30 44.21
CA SER A 505 -0.83 -33.84 45.21
C SER A 505 -2.02 -34.59 44.61
N SER A 506 -2.24 -34.47 43.30
CA SER A 506 -3.41 -35.02 42.62
C SER A 506 -3.40 -36.56 42.62
N ASN A 507 -4.60 -37.17 42.86
CA ASN A 507 -4.79 -38.60 42.73
C ASN A 507 -5.08 -39.00 41.29
N GLU A 508 -4.67 -40.19 40.86
CA GLU A 508 -4.92 -40.70 39.50
C GLU A 508 -6.40 -40.75 39.12
N THR A 509 -7.29 -40.88 40.14
CA THR A 509 -8.75 -40.94 39.95
C THR A 509 -9.40 -39.56 39.70
N ARG A 510 -8.78 -38.46 40.17
CA ARG A 510 -9.24 -37.08 39.96
C ARG A 510 -8.03 -36.16 39.81
N PRO A 511 -7.55 -35.98 38.59
CA PRO A 511 -6.43 -35.07 38.37
C PRO A 511 -6.87 -33.64 38.66
N GLU A 512 -6.19 -32.99 39.60
CA GLU A 512 -6.35 -31.58 39.87
C GLU A 512 -5.40 -30.79 38.94
N LEU A 513 -5.98 -29.89 38.18
CA LEU A 513 -5.31 -29.17 37.11
C LEU A 513 -5.29 -27.69 37.40
N ILE A 514 -4.13 -27.08 37.24
CA ILE A 514 -4.00 -25.63 37.07
C ILE A 514 -4.21 -25.35 35.60
N THR A 515 -5.14 -24.47 35.25
CA THR A 515 -5.39 -24.06 33.88
C THR A 515 -4.85 -22.63 33.66
N ILE A 516 -4.00 -22.46 32.67
CA ILE A 516 -3.40 -21.17 32.31
C ILE A 516 -3.91 -20.82 30.93
N ASN A 517 -4.71 -19.76 30.83
CA ASN A 517 -5.18 -19.24 29.57
C ASN A 517 -4.32 -18.04 29.18
N THR A 518 -3.60 -18.15 28.07
CA THR A 518 -2.77 -17.09 27.52
C THR A 518 -3.56 -16.36 26.46
N ARG A 519 -3.73 -15.04 26.58
CA ARG A 519 -4.44 -14.23 25.61
C ARG A 519 -3.59 -13.03 25.21
N THR A 520 -3.39 -12.83 23.91
CA THR A 520 -2.56 -11.75 23.38
C THR A 520 -3.41 -10.73 22.66
N TYR A 521 -3.26 -9.45 23.03
CA TYR A 521 -3.97 -8.30 22.49
C TYR A 521 -2.98 -7.32 21.85
N MET A 522 -3.36 -6.78 20.69
CA MET A 522 -2.64 -5.71 20.03
C MET A 522 -3.57 -4.56 19.65
N GLY A 523 -4.42 -4.15 20.54
CA GLY A 523 -5.36 -3.04 20.33
C GLY A 523 -5.53 -2.22 21.61
N ALA A 524 -5.70 -0.90 21.44
CA ALA A 524 -6.00 -0.05 22.59
C ALA A 524 -7.28 -0.51 23.30
N PRO A 525 -7.35 -0.49 24.64
CA PRO A 525 -6.36 0.07 25.56
C PRO A 525 -5.28 -0.92 26.02
N ILE A 526 -5.38 -2.21 25.69
CA ILE A 526 -4.51 -3.26 26.21
C ILE A 526 -3.61 -3.79 25.10
N PHE A 527 -2.31 -3.75 25.36
CA PHE A 527 -1.30 -4.28 24.44
C PHE A 527 -0.42 -5.29 25.19
N GLY A 528 -0.25 -6.48 24.63
CA GLY A 528 0.61 -7.52 25.16
C GLY A 528 -0.13 -8.82 25.47
N SER A 529 0.56 -9.73 26.16
CA SER A 529 0.01 -11.02 26.55
C SER A 529 -0.50 -10.96 28.00
N GLU A 530 -1.72 -11.40 28.20
CA GLU A 530 -2.35 -11.59 29.51
C GLU A 530 -2.41 -13.08 29.81
N TYR A 531 -1.99 -13.46 30.99
CA TYR A 531 -2.06 -14.82 31.47
C TYR A 531 -3.11 -14.90 32.58
N LYS A 532 -4.10 -15.77 32.38
CA LYS A 532 -5.17 -16.02 33.34
C LYS A 532 -4.99 -17.39 33.93
N VAL A 533 -4.66 -17.46 35.21
CA VAL A 533 -4.47 -18.70 35.94
C VAL A 533 -5.77 -19.05 36.68
N ILE A 534 -6.26 -20.26 36.47
CA ILE A 534 -7.41 -20.81 37.17
C ILE A 534 -6.89 -21.92 38.11
N VAL A 535 -7.07 -21.69 39.39
CA VAL A 535 -6.58 -22.57 40.44
C VAL A 535 -7.66 -23.62 40.82
N PRO A 536 -7.29 -24.90 41.03
CA PRO A 536 -8.24 -25.94 41.43
C PRO A 536 -8.82 -25.68 42.81
N PRO A 537 -9.96 -26.35 43.15
CA PRO A 537 -10.68 -26.12 44.39
C PRO A 537 -9.86 -26.41 45.65
N SER A 538 -9.00 -27.42 45.63
CA SER A 538 -8.16 -27.81 46.79
C SER A 538 -7.24 -26.68 47.23
N LEU A 539 -6.52 -26.10 46.30
CA LEU A 539 -5.66 -24.94 46.55
C LEU A 539 -6.45 -23.68 46.89
N GLY A 540 -7.67 -23.55 46.35
CA GLY A 540 -8.57 -22.44 46.68
C GLY A 540 -8.93 -22.41 48.18
N VAL A 541 -9.08 -23.57 48.83
CA VAL A 541 -9.32 -23.70 50.27
C VAL A 541 -8.05 -23.29 51.04
N VAL A 542 -6.87 -23.71 50.62
CA VAL A 542 -5.60 -23.35 51.25
C VAL A 542 -5.34 -21.85 51.19
N LEU A 543 -5.75 -21.21 50.12
CA LEU A 543 -5.62 -19.78 49.89
C LEU A 543 -6.72 -18.94 50.55
N ASP A 544 -7.63 -19.57 51.29
CA ASP A 544 -8.77 -18.93 51.96
C ASP A 544 -9.66 -18.10 51.03
N LEU A 545 -9.80 -18.57 49.78
CA LEU A 545 -10.59 -17.90 48.76
C LEU A 545 -12.09 -18.21 48.97
N PRO A 546 -12.96 -17.18 48.94
CA PRO A 546 -14.41 -17.39 49.04
C PRO A 546 -14.90 -18.33 47.93
N GLN A 547 -15.79 -19.29 48.30
CA GLN A 547 -16.29 -20.28 47.33
C GLN A 547 -17.04 -19.66 46.15
N ASP A 548 -17.57 -18.44 46.31
CA ASP A 548 -18.33 -17.71 45.29
C ASP A 548 -17.44 -16.87 44.37
N GLN A 549 -16.18 -16.65 44.68
CA GLN A 549 -15.27 -15.93 43.79
C GLN A 549 -14.66 -16.85 42.75
N LYS A 550 -14.60 -16.36 41.52
CA LYS A 550 -13.83 -17.02 40.45
C LYS A 550 -12.38 -17.09 40.90
N ARG A 551 -11.83 -18.31 41.03
CA ARG A 551 -10.44 -18.59 41.40
C ARG A 551 -9.49 -18.25 40.25
N GLU A 552 -9.56 -17.01 39.77
CA GLU A 552 -8.90 -16.55 38.59
C GLU A 552 -7.91 -15.42 38.96
N PHE A 553 -6.64 -15.64 38.63
CA PHE A 553 -5.58 -14.65 38.80
C PHE A 553 -5.09 -14.21 37.43
N ARG A 554 -4.78 -12.94 37.26
CA ARG A 554 -4.35 -12.36 35.99
C ARG A 554 -2.97 -11.75 36.13
N PHE A 555 -2.09 -12.06 35.18
CA PHE A 555 -0.72 -11.58 35.09
C PHE A 555 -0.47 -10.97 33.71
N THR A 556 0.32 -9.92 33.67
CA THR A 556 0.70 -9.22 32.45
C THR A 556 2.11 -9.56 32.00
N SER A 557 2.90 -10.17 32.87
CA SER A 557 4.28 -10.57 32.63
C SER A 557 4.45 -12.08 32.78
N ALA A 558 5.22 -12.69 31.89
CA ALA A 558 5.61 -14.11 32.00
C ALA A 558 6.41 -14.37 33.28
N THR A 559 7.28 -13.45 33.68
CA THR A 559 8.09 -13.59 34.90
C THR A 559 7.25 -13.56 36.18
N GLU A 560 6.23 -12.70 36.23
CA GLU A 560 5.28 -12.70 37.37
C GLU A 560 4.48 -14.01 37.44
N LEU A 561 4.06 -14.51 36.27
CA LEU A 561 3.38 -15.78 36.15
C LEU A 561 4.27 -16.94 36.63
N GLU A 562 5.53 -17.01 36.20
CA GLU A 562 6.50 -18.02 36.62
C GLU A 562 6.70 -18.02 38.14
N HIS A 563 6.93 -16.85 38.73
CA HIS A 563 7.05 -16.73 40.20
C HIS A 563 5.78 -17.14 40.92
N TYR A 564 4.61 -16.84 40.40
CA TYR A 564 3.35 -17.26 40.97
C TYR A 564 3.17 -18.78 40.90
N LEU A 565 3.52 -19.39 39.76
CA LEU A 565 3.47 -20.83 39.60
C LEU A 565 4.48 -21.56 40.47
N ASP A 566 5.71 -21.03 40.59
CA ASP A 566 6.71 -21.54 41.53
C ASP A 566 6.19 -21.54 42.97
N TRP A 567 5.56 -20.45 43.37
CA TRP A 567 4.96 -20.36 44.71
C TRP A 567 3.79 -21.31 44.90
N ILE A 568 2.86 -21.42 43.94
CA ILE A 568 1.71 -22.32 43.99
C ILE A 568 2.15 -23.80 44.08
N LEU A 569 3.15 -24.20 43.30
CA LEU A 569 3.70 -25.55 43.35
C LEU A 569 4.36 -25.86 44.71
N SER A 570 5.13 -24.89 45.22
CA SER A 570 5.69 -25.01 46.57
C SER A 570 4.60 -25.13 47.64
N LEU A 571 3.51 -24.38 47.46
CA LEU A 571 2.35 -24.44 48.36
C LEU A 571 1.65 -25.79 48.29
N ASP A 572 1.43 -26.35 47.10
CA ASP A 572 0.81 -27.65 46.93
C ASP A 572 1.63 -28.77 47.60
N LEU A 573 2.94 -28.75 47.44
CA LEU A 573 3.85 -29.69 48.07
C LEU A 573 3.81 -29.60 49.61
N THR A 574 3.75 -28.38 50.15
CA THR A 574 3.78 -28.16 51.61
C THR A 574 2.43 -28.34 52.26
N HIS A 575 1.35 -27.86 51.65
CA HIS A 575 0.01 -27.83 52.28
C HIS A 575 -0.89 -28.97 51.85
N SER A 576 -0.64 -29.59 50.69
CA SER A 576 -1.46 -30.70 50.19
C SER A 576 -0.71 -32.05 50.31
N LEU A 577 0.46 -32.17 49.70
CA LEU A 577 1.19 -33.44 49.59
C LEU A 577 1.76 -33.90 50.92
N LEU A 578 2.47 -33.05 51.67
CA LEU A 578 3.07 -33.44 52.95
C LEU A 578 2.03 -33.77 54.03
N PRO A 579 0.95 -33.01 54.24
CA PRO A 579 -0.11 -33.39 55.15
C PRO A 579 -0.82 -34.70 54.79
N LEU A 580 -0.98 -34.98 53.48
CA LEU A 580 -1.53 -36.26 53.03
C LEU A 580 -0.64 -37.48 53.45
N GLU A 581 0.69 -37.32 53.38
CA GLU A 581 1.63 -38.40 53.73
C GLU A 581 1.89 -38.54 55.23
N TYR A 582 1.93 -37.44 55.98
CA TYR A 582 2.31 -37.43 57.40
C TYR A 582 1.11 -37.28 58.36
N GLY A 583 -0.07 -36.91 57.85
CA GLY A 583 -1.28 -36.73 58.63
C GLY A 583 -1.13 -35.70 59.75
N GLU A 584 -1.60 -36.05 60.96
CA GLU A 584 -1.57 -35.17 62.15
C GLU A 584 -0.16 -34.76 62.62
N ARG A 585 0.90 -35.32 62.02
CA ARG A 585 2.30 -34.95 62.35
C ARG A 585 2.79 -33.75 61.61
N ALA A 586 2.17 -33.39 60.52
CA ALA A 586 2.50 -32.23 59.74
C ALA A 586 1.63 -31.06 60.19
N VAL A 587 2.26 -29.99 60.65
CA VAL A 587 1.58 -28.74 61.04
C VAL A 587 2.06 -27.65 60.11
N VAL A 588 1.17 -27.09 59.37
CA VAL A 588 1.44 -25.94 58.50
C VAL A 588 1.72 -24.72 59.37
N ILE A 589 2.83 -24.00 59.11
CA ILE A 589 3.22 -22.82 59.88
C ILE A 589 2.89 -21.55 59.10
N ASP A 590 3.43 -21.45 57.88
CA ASP A 590 3.37 -20.24 57.09
C ASP A 590 3.04 -20.54 55.62
N ILE A 591 2.39 -19.60 54.97
CA ILE A 591 2.04 -19.65 53.56
C ILE A 591 3.10 -18.92 52.72
N ILE A 592 3.76 -17.91 53.27
CA ILE A 592 4.77 -17.08 52.60
C ILE A 592 5.99 -16.88 53.52
N PRO A 593 7.13 -17.58 53.30
CA PRO A 593 7.32 -18.72 52.38
C PRO A 593 6.62 -20.00 52.91
N PRO A 594 6.25 -20.93 52.01
CA PRO A 594 5.54 -22.17 52.43
C PRO A 594 6.41 -23.02 53.38
N ARG A 595 5.95 -23.20 54.62
CA ARG A 595 6.66 -23.92 55.66
C ARG A 595 5.76 -24.91 56.38
N VAL A 596 6.27 -26.12 56.59
CA VAL A 596 5.57 -27.18 57.34
C VAL A 596 6.51 -27.72 58.40
N SER A 597 6.02 -27.81 59.62
CA SER A 597 6.69 -28.53 60.70
C SER A 597 6.22 -29.96 60.77
N ILE A 598 7.17 -30.90 60.78
CA ILE A 598 6.88 -32.32 60.88
C ILE A 598 7.51 -32.88 62.15
N TRP A 599 6.70 -33.64 62.91
CA TRP A 599 7.17 -34.32 64.12
C TRP A 599 7.87 -35.63 63.76
N THR A 600 9.13 -35.80 64.24
CA THR A 600 9.90 -37.05 64.03
C THR A 600 9.37 -38.20 64.86
N LYS A 601 9.52 -39.48 64.40
CA LYS A 601 9.15 -40.69 65.07
C LYS A 601 10.13 -41.15 66.14
N GLY A 602 10.71 -40.28 66.95
CA GLY A 602 11.67 -40.68 67.97
C GLY A 602 11.05 -41.41 69.19
N ARG A 603 11.61 -42.57 69.63
CA ARG A 603 11.17 -43.33 70.80
C ARG A 603 11.41 -42.60 72.12
N LYS A 604 12.28 -41.58 72.19
CA LYS A 604 12.63 -40.89 73.45
C LYS A 604 12.47 -39.34 73.42
N LYS A 605 12.43 -38.65 72.30
CA LYS A 605 12.11 -37.22 72.16
C LYS A 605 11.43 -37.00 70.81
N ARG A 606 10.24 -36.40 70.80
CA ARG A 606 9.59 -35.87 69.60
C ARG A 606 10.33 -34.60 69.28
N ALA A 607 11.16 -34.58 68.21
CA ALA A 607 11.77 -33.40 67.69
C ALA A 607 10.89 -32.84 66.57
N LYS A 608 10.73 -31.55 66.60
CA LYS A 608 10.03 -30.81 65.53
C LYS A 608 11.10 -30.40 64.52
N LYS A 609 10.88 -30.67 63.24
CA LYS A 609 11.72 -30.20 62.11
C LYS A 609 10.92 -29.36 61.18
N ASP A 610 11.44 -28.22 60.81
CA ASP A 610 10.81 -27.33 59.87
C ASP A 610 11.30 -27.63 58.45
N VAL A 611 10.38 -27.87 57.55
CA VAL A 611 10.62 -28.17 56.14
C VAL A 611 10.17 -26.96 55.34
N VAL A 612 11.08 -26.42 54.56
CA VAL A 612 10.84 -25.35 53.62
C VAL A 612 11.04 -25.91 52.22
N ILE A 613 10.05 -25.73 51.37
CA ILE A 613 10.08 -26.15 49.98
C ILE A 613 9.98 -24.92 49.14
N GLU A 614 10.97 -24.69 48.31
CA GLU A 614 11.00 -23.61 47.35
C GLU A 614 11.16 -24.17 45.96
N PHE A 615 10.31 -23.76 45.06
CA PHE A 615 10.48 -23.98 43.63
C PHE A 615 10.92 -22.69 43.00
N ALA A 616 12.03 -22.70 42.27
CA ALA A 616 12.54 -21.52 41.62
C ALA A 616 13.30 -21.87 40.32
N ARG A 617 12.93 -21.22 39.23
CA ARG A 617 13.60 -21.35 37.92
C ARG A 617 13.77 -22.80 37.44
N GLY A 618 12.73 -23.63 37.59
CA GLY A 618 12.76 -25.01 37.16
C GLY A 618 13.61 -25.93 38.04
N ALA A 619 13.92 -25.56 39.26
CA ALA A 619 14.58 -26.37 40.25
C ALA A 619 13.75 -26.44 41.56
N LEU A 620 13.55 -27.65 42.07
CA LEU A 620 12.90 -27.88 43.35
C LEU A 620 13.96 -27.97 44.46
N LYS A 621 13.87 -27.09 45.44
CA LYS A 621 14.77 -26.99 46.56
C LYS A 621 14.04 -27.41 47.85
N LEU A 622 14.60 -28.36 48.55
CA LEU A 622 14.17 -28.79 49.88
C LEU A 622 15.19 -28.40 50.92
N SER A 623 14.80 -27.61 51.90
CA SER A 623 15.63 -27.28 53.04
C SER A 623 14.97 -27.75 54.35
N VAL A 624 15.72 -28.40 55.21
CA VAL A 624 15.26 -28.89 56.51
C VAL A 624 16.05 -28.21 57.60
N ALA A 625 15.35 -27.54 58.49
CA ALA A 625 15.94 -26.81 59.61
C ALA A 625 15.43 -27.33 60.96
N ASN A 626 16.26 -27.35 61.98
CA ASN A 626 15.81 -27.59 63.34
C ASN A 626 15.30 -26.25 63.91
N PRO A 627 14.10 -26.22 64.51
CA PRO A 627 13.60 -25.03 65.18
C PRO A 627 14.47 -24.65 66.34
N GLN A 628 15.23 -23.56 66.22
CA GLN A 628 16.06 -23.03 67.32
C GLN A 628 15.25 -22.08 68.20
N VAL A 629 15.59 -22.10 69.49
CA VAL A 629 14.95 -21.26 70.51
C VAL A 629 15.36 -19.79 70.43
N HIS A 630 16.40 -19.45 69.64
CA HIS A 630 16.85 -18.09 69.41
C HIS A 630 17.37 -17.87 67.96
N GLY A 631 16.57 -17.22 67.16
CA GLY A 631 16.89 -16.17 66.22
C GLY A 631 17.47 -16.53 64.83
N GLU A 632 18.21 -17.60 64.59
CA GLU A 632 18.72 -17.98 63.25
C GLU A 632 18.54 -19.49 63.01
N ALA A 633 17.72 -19.83 62.01
CA ALA A 633 17.54 -21.20 61.57
C ALA A 633 18.76 -21.66 60.77
N MET A 634 19.64 -22.47 61.41
CA MET A 634 20.68 -23.18 60.66
C MET A 634 20.03 -24.25 59.77
N THR A 635 20.11 -24.09 58.46
CA THR A 635 19.73 -25.11 57.47
C THR A 635 20.73 -26.28 57.60
N GLU A 636 20.28 -27.44 58.09
CA GLU A 636 21.15 -28.61 58.24
C GLU A 636 21.41 -29.34 56.93
N ASN A 637 20.42 -29.41 56.07
CA ASN A 637 20.52 -30.12 54.80
C ASN A 637 19.69 -29.42 53.70
N GLU A 638 20.30 -29.27 52.57
CA GLU A 638 19.69 -28.69 51.37
C GLU A 638 19.86 -29.65 50.21
N ILE A 639 18.77 -29.97 49.53
CA ILE A 639 18.76 -30.85 48.35
C ILE A 639 18.02 -30.12 47.24
N ILE A 640 18.58 -30.21 46.02
CA ILE A 640 18.06 -29.54 44.82
C ILE A 640 17.82 -30.59 43.73
N TRP A 641 16.64 -30.58 43.13
CA TRP A 641 16.29 -31.36 41.95
C TRP A 641 16.19 -30.43 40.75
N ASP A 642 17.04 -30.63 39.76
CA ASP A 642 17.18 -29.79 38.56
C ASP A 642 16.86 -30.55 37.24
N GLY A 643 16.14 -31.65 37.33
CA GLY A 643 15.80 -32.48 36.17
C GLY A 643 16.80 -33.57 35.82
N ARG A 644 17.91 -33.76 36.58
CA ARG A 644 18.86 -34.85 36.38
C ARG A 644 18.29 -36.18 36.82
N LYS A 645 18.57 -37.27 36.05
CA LYS A 645 17.98 -38.60 36.26
C LYS A 645 18.43 -39.34 37.54
N ASP A 646 19.55 -38.95 38.13
CA ASP A 646 20.18 -39.65 39.25
C ASP A 646 19.75 -39.09 40.63
N ALA A 647 18.69 -38.28 40.67
CA ALA A 647 18.23 -37.67 41.90
C ALA A 647 17.40 -38.66 42.74
N THR A 648 17.54 -38.57 44.08
CA THR A 648 16.76 -39.37 45.01
C THR A 648 15.30 -38.89 45.03
N SER A 649 14.34 -39.82 45.15
CA SER A 649 12.91 -39.46 45.21
C SER A 649 12.62 -38.54 46.41
N PHE A 650 11.88 -37.46 46.18
CA PHE A 650 11.44 -36.48 47.18
C PHE A 650 10.84 -37.14 48.43
N LYS A 651 9.92 -38.07 48.24
CA LYS A 651 9.27 -38.81 49.34
C LYS A 651 10.28 -39.61 50.18
N LYS A 652 11.26 -40.29 49.53
CA LYS A 652 12.32 -41.03 50.21
C LYS A 652 13.25 -40.08 50.98
N THR A 653 13.55 -38.96 50.42
CA THR A 653 14.44 -37.94 51.01
C THR A 653 13.79 -37.35 52.27
N VAL A 654 12.53 -36.90 52.18
CA VAL A 654 11.80 -36.37 53.33
C VAL A 654 11.69 -37.42 54.42
N LYS A 655 11.41 -38.70 54.07
CA LYS A 655 11.40 -39.82 55.02
C LYS A 655 12.75 -40.02 55.69
N GLY A 656 13.85 -39.94 54.92
CA GLY A 656 15.20 -40.07 55.48
C GLY A 656 15.55 -38.98 56.53
N PHE A 657 15.06 -37.77 56.32
CA PHE A 657 15.25 -36.66 57.25
C PHE A 657 14.35 -36.76 58.49
N MET A 658 13.20 -37.42 58.41
CA MET A 658 12.26 -37.53 59.51
C MET A 658 12.43 -38.79 60.36
N GLY A 659 13.28 -39.70 59.97
CA GLY A 659 13.67 -40.91 60.74
C GLY A 659 12.60 -42.01 60.69
#